data_f630117caa6ef5ac35b2668ec89150d8
#
_entry.id   f630117caa6ef5ac35b2668ec89150d8
#
_cell.length_a   1.000
_cell.length_b   1.000
_cell.length_c   1.000
_cell.angle_alpha   90.00
_cell.angle_beta   90.00
_cell.angle_gamma   90.00
#
_symmetry.space_group_name_H-M   'P 1'
#
loop_
_entity.id
_entity.type
_entity.pdbx_description
1 polymer ?
#
loop_
_entity_poly.entity_id
_entity_poly.type
_entity_poly.pdbx_seq_one_letter_code
_entity_poly.pdbx_strand_id
1 'polypeptide(L)'
;MSTYSLTNIDWVIGPGQRPIIYLFLRDENKKKRILQIKNFLPYGYIPLINFQKLGLGIKLTTHRRNRMDNYKKLVDYEQLRLKFIDRDLSKTRGAYKIFFNNPYSIRDFRKSVEKAYDCDLYEADVSYPSRFPIRYLVDSNIKTGVDENGNPIDVESRFRILYLDLEARADTADPELKEEEIVIIGTYDNYTQKYIIFCQDHPKLYPGTAFDYEVRRYPGEKELLLAFVKYIRKIDPDVYIAYNLIRYDFPKLVYSLQKYGSELPDKFADKFYYTLRWRPRTLVKKRREWTARGKTLFDLLIYYRVYTNREFASYSLEYICNEVEKLKIPFIELKQSYKKQWDEDPNVLIKLNYWHTVAIKRLNEEREIFSYYDELRRSAGCKMEDTLSRKRIIDTHLLRHAHNKIILRRETIDIRIKYQDEGKLKGGTVINPIEGLHTNVIQVDLSSAYPRIIIAFNISFETLMKTGKIKVFDPSGTDLGNYSFTDEKKGIIPILIKSFLEKRGEKKELMSKEKDIMLKKMYNLQQKELKFTSNAMFGVMDLSSFRGYNKAASNAITLICRATIYYLRDQLKKMGITVIYGDTDSVFFILPDSTDIIKDATAIVNKLNKLLAADFEKNFNIKERAFFLELAKIYSIYRLTERKKKYSGEIIYKDGQMLSKPELEIKGWEIIRSDTSDFERDTLGKMMRYHLHGKDTEIVELWRRILKE
;
A
#
# COMPACT_ATOMS: atom_id res chain seq x y z
N MET A 1 0.83 -5.82 33.99
CA MET A 1 -0.02 -6.50 32.95
C MET A 1 0.86 -6.87 31.80
N SER A 2 0.90 -8.14 31.44
CA SER A 2 1.70 -8.59 30.30
C SER A 2 1.07 -8.13 29.01
N THR A 3 1.87 -7.54 28.12
CA THR A 3 1.44 -7.06 26.81
C THR A 3 2.04 -7.90 25.69
N TYR A 4 1.25 -8.15 24.65
CA TYR A 4 1.62 -9.02 23.53
C TYR A 4 1.47 -8.28 22.19
N SER A 5 2.55 -8.21 21.43
CA SER A 5 2.53 -7.69 20.06
C SER A 5 2.04 -8.76 19.10
N LEU A 6 1.03 -8.43 18.29
CA LEU A 6 0.48 -9.32 17.26
C LEU A 6 1.37 -9.30 16.02
N THR A 7 2.01 -10.43 15.73
CA THR A 7 2.90 -10.58 14.57
C THR A 7 2.21 -11.18 13.35
N ASN A 8 1.25 -12.09 13.54
CA ASN A 8 0.49 -12.69 12.43
C ASN A 8 -0.85 -13.28 12.91
N ILE A 9 -1.78 -13.47 11.97
CA ILE A 9 -3.05 -14.19 12.18
C ILE A 9 -3.19 -15.23 11.07
N ASP A 10 -3.47 -16.48 11.47
CA ASP A 10 -3.74 -17.55 10.52
C ASP A 10 -4.83 -18.49 11.06
N TRP A 11 -5.20 -19.51 10.30
CA TRP A 11 -6.24 -20.43 10.69
C TRP A 11 -6.05 -21.83 10.10
N VAL A 12 -6.64 -22.82 10.77
CA VAL A 12 -6.69 -24.20 10.30
C VAL A 12 -8.10 -24.78 10.49
N ILE A 13 -8.39 -25.87 9.80
CA ILE A 13 -9.53 -26.71 10.12
C ILE A 13 -9.11 -27.66 11.25
N GLY A 14 -9.76 -27.53 12.40
CA GLY A 14 -9.57 -28.40 13.56
C GLY A 14 -10.49 -29.63 13.56
N PRO A 15 -10.47 -30.38 14.65
CA PRO A 15 -11.37 -31.51 14.86
C PRO A 15 -12.85 -31.09 14.70
N GLY A 16 -13.68 -31.99 14.14
CA GLY A 16 -15.09 -31.71 13.88
C GLY A 16 -15.34 -30.67 12.77
N GLN A 17 -14.37 -30.47 11.87
CA GLN A 17 -14.43 -29.53 10.74
C GLN A 17 -14.59 -28.03 11.16
N ARG A 18 -14.34 -27.70 12.43
CA ARG A 18 -14.42 -26.31 12.92
C ARG A 18 -13.11 -25.57 12.70
N PRO A 19 -13.15 -24.30 12.30
CA PRO A 19 -11.96 -23.51 12.12
C PRO A 19 -11.40 -23.03 13.47
N ILE A 20 -10.08 -23.02 13.58
CA ILE A 20 -9.34 -22.46 14.70
C ILE A 20 -8.49 -21.31 14.18
N ILE A 21 -8.64 -20.12 14.75
CA ILE A 21 -7.77 -18.99 14.47
C ILE A 21 -6.57 -19.07 15.41
N TYR A 22 -5.39 -18.82 14.86
CA TYR A 22 -4.15 -18.71 15.57
C TYR A 22 -3.69 -17.25 15.55
N LEU A 23 -3.50 -16.66 16.73
CA LEU A 23 -2.82 -15.38 16.90
C LEU A 23 -1.38 -15.67 17.28
N PHE A 24 -0.44 -15.20 16.46
CA PHE A 24 0.98 -15.29 16.73
C PHE A 24 1.42 -13.99 17.40
N LEU A 25 2.02 -14.13 18.59
CA LEU A 25 2.26 -13.02 19.51
C LEU A 25 3.72 -13.03 19.97
N ARG A 26 4.25 -11.84 20.32
CA ARG A 26 5.49 -11.67 21.08
C ARG A 26 5.21 -10.94 22.38
N ASP A 27 5.69 -11.48 23.49
CA ASP A 27 5.61 -10.83 24.79
C ASP A 27 6.72 -9.77 24.99
N GLU A 28 6.75 -9.12 26.14
CA GLU A 28 7.72 -8.08 26.51
C GLU A 28 9.17 -8.60 26.49
N ASN A 29 9.35 -9.87 26.78
CA ASN A 29 10.65 -10.56 26.74
C ASN A 29 10.97 -11.10 25.33
N LYS A 30 10.23 -10.65 24.30
CA LYS A 30 10.38 -11.08 22.90
C LYS A 30 10.14 -12.58 22.69
N LYS A 31 9.56 -13.29 23.67
CA LYS A 31 9.23 -14.70 23.58
C LYS A 31 7.93 -14.88 22.78
N LYS A 32 7.92 -15.88 21.88
CA LYS A 32 6.75 -16.18 21.07
C LYS A 32 5.67 -16.88 21.88
N ARG A 33 4.43 -16.44 21.65
CA ARG A 33 3.21 -17.04 22.19
C ARG A 33 2.24 -17.29 21.05
N ILE A 34 1.42 -18.33 21.19
CA ILE A 34 0.38 -18.66 20.21
C ILE A 34 -0.93 -18.82 20.97
N LEU A 35 -1.89 -17.95 20.65
CA LEU A 35 -3.24 -18.03 21.21
C LEU A 35 -4.17 -18.68 20.17
N GLN A 36 -4.96 -19.67 20.62
CA GLN A 36 -5.94 -20.37 19.78
C GLN A 36 -7.35 -19.89 20.08
N ILE A 37 -8.05 -19.42 19.04
CA ILE A 37 -9.47 -19.02 19.12
C ILE A 37 -10.30 -20.09 18.44
N LYS A 38 -11.04 -20.88 19.22
CA LYS A 38 -11.80 -22.05 18.73
C LYS A 38 -13.26 -21.76 18.39
N ASN A 39 -13.85 -20.71 18.97
CA ASN A 39 -15.29 -20.42 18.88
C ASN A 39 -15.63 -19.28 17.93
N PHE A 40 -14.72 -18.85 17.07
CA PHE A 40 -15.00 -17.85 16.05
C PHE A 40 -15.47 -18.54 14.78
N LEU A 41 -16.78 -18.47 14.52
CA LEU A 41 -17.36 -19.09 13.33
C LEU A 41 -17.33 -18.15 12.12
N PRO A 42 -17.09 -18.68 10.91
CA PRO A 42 -17.25 -17.93 9.68
C PRO A 42 -18.71 -17.51 9.47
N TYR A 43 -18.94 -16.30 8.97
CA TYR A 43 -20.29 -15.78 8.77
C TYR A 43 -20.42 -14.98 7.48
N GLY A 44 -21.65 -14.78 7.03
CA GLY A 44 -22.06 -13.86 5.98
C GLY A 44 -23.43 -13.29 6.33
N TYR A 45 -23.91 -12.34 5.53
CA TYR A 45 -25.22 -11.73 5.74
C TYR A 45 -26.10 -11.95 4.51
N ILE A 46 -27.38 -12.27 4.76
CA ILE A 46 -28.38 -12.42 3.73
C ILE A 46 -29.57 -11.50 4.00
N PRO A 47 -30.11 -10.77 3.00
CA PRO A 47 -31.30 -9.94 3.17
C PRO A 47 -32.48 -10.76 3.68
N LEU A 48 -33.31 -10.15 4.54
CA LEU A 48 -34.48 -10.79 5.10
C LEU A 48 -35.41 -11.36 4.01
N ILE A 49 -35.64 -10.59 2.96
CA ILE A 49 -36.48 -11.01 1.83
C ILE A 49 -35.90 -12.22 1.09
N ASN A 50 -34.57 -12.28 0.95
CA ASN A 50 -33.92 -13.39 0.29
C ASN A 50 -33.86 -14.64 1.18
N PHE A 51 -33.71 -14.45 2.50
CA PHE A 51 -33.77 -15.53 3.47
C PHE A 51 -35.14 -16.21 3.47
N GLN A 52 -36.23 -15.43 3.38
CA GLN A 52 -37.57 -15.93 3.25
C GLN A 52 -37.79 -16.71 1.93
N LYS A 53 -37.31 -16.21 0.81
CA LYS A 53 -37.33 -16.89 -0.50
C LYS A 53 -36.65 -18.26 -0.46
N LEU A 54 -35.57 -18.41 0.29
CA LEU A 54 -34.84 -19.65 0.46
C LEU A 54 -35.61 -20.66 1.36
N GLY A 55 -36.70 -20.26 2.03
CA GLY A 55 -37.45 -21.09 2.95
C GLY A 55 -36.61 -21.54 4.15
N LEU A 56 -35.53 -20.87 4.48
CA LEU A 56 -34.61 -21.26 5.54
C LEU A 56 -35.23 -21.11 6.93
N GLY A 57 -36.12 -20.11 7.12
CA GLY A 57 -36.81 -19.88 8.39
C GLY A 57 -37.74 -20.99 8.85
N ILE A 58 -38.26 -21.80 7.91
CA ILE A 58 -39.21 -22.90 8.21
C ILE A 58 -38.49 -24.25 8.31
N LYS A 59 -37.32 -24.41 7.68
CA LYS A 59 -36.66 -25.73 7.51
C LYS A 59 -35.51 -25.99 8.49
N LEU A 60 -35.02 -24.96 9.17
CA LEU A 60 -34.00 -25.14 10.23
C LEU A 60 -34.56 -25.86 11.46
N THR A 61 -35.89 -25.85 11.62
CA THR A 61 -36.61 -26.53 12.73
C THR A 61 -37.09 -27.94 12.40
N THR A 62 -37.09 -28.38 11.14
CA THR A 62 -37.60 -29.69 10.76
C THR A 62 -36.55 -30.55 10.09
N HIS A 63 -36.24 -31.70 10.74
CA HIS A 63 -35.41 -32.80 10.20
C HIS A 63 -36.08 -33.41 8.97
N ARG A 64 -35.82 -32.95 7.76
CA ARG A 64 -36.06 -33.72 6.55
C ARG A 64 -34.79 -33.85 5.72
N ARG A 65 -34.20 -35.01 5.81
CA ARG A 65 -33.16 -35.54 4.92
C ARG A 65 -33.71 -35.59 3.48
N ASN A 66 -32.96 -35.19 2.50
CA ASN A 66 -32.87 -35.72 1.14
C ASN A 66 -32.77 -34.71 -0.03
N ARG A 67 -32.68 -33.38 0.16
CA ARG A 67 -32.35 -32.48 -0.97
C ARG A 67 -31.48 -31.29 -0.63
N MET A 68 -30.88 -31.25 0.56
CA MET A 68 -30.20 -30.05 1.07
C MET A 68 -28.79 -30.32 1.61
N ASP A 69 -27.98 -31.14 0.96
CA ASP A 69 -26.59 -31.35 1.42
C ASP A 69 -25.77 -30.07 1.53
N ASN A 70 -26.07 -29.06 0.72
CA ASN A 70 -25.39 -27.75 0.79
C ASN A 70 -25.79 -26.92 2.03
N TYR A 71 -26.96 -27.16 2.63
CA TYR A 71 -27.44 -26.45 3.81
C TYR A 71 -27.02 -27.09 5.14
N LYS A 72 -26.51 -28.33 5.13
CA LYS A 72 -25.92 -28.97 6.33
C LYS A 72 -24.70 -28.23 6.86
N LYS A 73 -24.14 -27.32 6.05
CA LYS A 73 -22.99 -26.48 6.41
C LYS A 73 -23.39 -25.23 7.19
N LEU A 74 -24.69 -24.90 7.27
CA LEU A 74 -25.22 -23.83 8.07
C LEU A 74 -25.31 -24.27 9.53
N VAL A 75 -24.75 -23.50 10.46
CA VAL A 75 -24.69 -23.84 11.90
C VAL A 75 -25.73 -23.09 12.68
N ASP A 76 -25.87 -21.79 12.41
CA ASP A 76 -26.73 -20.90 13.17
C ASP A 76 -27.04 -19.63 12.36
N TYR A 77 -28.09 -18.92 12.79
CA TYR A 77 -28.42 -17.63 12.24
C TYR A 77 -28.90 -16.68 13.33
N GLU A 78 -28.69 -15.41 13.11
CA GLU A 78 -29.09 -14.32 14.00
C GLU A 78 -29.79 -13.25 13.17
N GLN A 79 -31.00 -12.85 13.60
CA GLN A 79 -31.70 -11.74 12.94
C GLN A 79 -31.09 -10.41 13.39
N LEU A 80 -30.56 -9.66 12.44
CA LEU A 80 -29.96 -8.37 12.68
C LEU A 80 -30.85 -7.26 12.14
N ARG A 81 -31.09 -6.23 12.94
CA ARG A 81 -31.75 -4.98 12.52
C ARG A 81 -30.74 -4.01 11.90
N LEU A 82 -29.81 -4.52 11.11
CA LEU A 82 -28.81 -3.68 10.45
C LEU A 82 -29.35 -3.13 9.13
N LYS A 83 -28.93 -1.91 8.79
CA LYS A 83 -29.30 -1.27 7.53
C LYS A 83 -28.51 -1.87 6.38
N PHE A 84 -29.20 -2.32 5.33
CA PHE A 84 -28.58 -2.69 4.08
C PHE A 84 -28.25 -1.48 3.24
N ILE A 85 -27.10 -1.52 2.60
CA ILE A 85 -26.79 -0.64 1.50
C ILE A 85 -26.98 -1.46 0.22
N ASP A 86 -28.16 -1.34 -0.37
CA ASP A 86 -28.46 -1.79 -1.71
C ASP A 86 -28.33 -0.63 -2.70
N ARG A 87 -28.23 -0.91 -3.99
CA ARG A 87 -28.22 0.14 -5.04
C ARG A 87 -29.45 1.04 -5.00
N ASP A 88 -30.54 0.57 -4.44
CA ASP A 88 -31.75 1.34 -4.18
C ASP A 88 -31.77 1.77 -2.70
N LEU A 89 -31.23 2.95 -2.43
CA LEU A 89 -30.99 3.55 -1.11
C LEU A 89 -32.27 3.82 -0.29
N SER A 90 -33.47 3.60 -0.85
CA SER A 90 -34.71 3.95 -0.20
C SER A 90 -35.25 2.92 0.80
N LYS A 91 -34.66 1.71 0.88
CA LYS A 91 -35.24 0.60 1.65
C LYS A 91 -34.25 0.04 2.67
N THR A 92 -34.38 0.47 3.93
CA THR A 92 -33.80 -0.21 5.09
C THR A 92 -34.48 -1.54 5.30
N ARG A 93 -33.77 -2.64 5.03
CA ARG A 93 -34.29 -4.00 5.23
C ARG A 93 -33.43 -4.71 6.28
N GLY A 94 -34.04 -5.55 7.11
CA GLY A 94 -33.33 -6.42 8.03
C GLY A 94 -32.50 -7.47 7.30
N ALA A 95 -31.54 -8.05 7.98
CA ALA A 95 -30.71 -9.13 7.48
C ALA A 95 -30.55 -10.24 8.52
N TYR A 96 -30.30 -11.44 8.04
CA TYR A 96 -29.81 -12.52 8.88
C TYR A 96 -28.30 -12.65 8.75
N LYS A 97 -27.63 -12.76 9.89
CA LYS A 97 -26.24 -13.20 9.97
C LYS A 97 -26.24 -14.73 10.02
N ILE A 98 -25.56 -15.32 9.05
CA ILE A 98 -25.52 -16.77 8.87
C ILE A 98 -24.14 -17.26 9.22
N PHE A 99 -24.04 -18.22 10.12
CA PHE A 99 -22.80 -18.84 10.56
C PHE A 99 -22.59 -20.19 9.87
N PHE A 100 -21.33 -20.53 9.64
CA PHE A 100 -20.93 -21.73 8.94
C PHE A 100 -19.94 -22.56 9.74
N ASN A 101 -19.93 -23.87 9.54
CA ASN A 101 -19.00 -24.78 10.22
C ASN A 101 -17.54 -24.49 9.84
N ASN A 102 -17.28 -24.13 8.58
CA ASN A 102 -15.94 -23.81 8.12
C ASN A 102 -15.95 -22.72 7.02
N PRO A 103 -14.83 -22.05 6.76
CA PRO A 103 -14.74 -20.96 5.78
C PRO A 103 -15.05 -21.36 4.34
N TYR A 104 -14.81 -22.60 3.95
CA TYR A 104 -15.12 -23.08 2.59
C TYR A 104 -16.63 -23.17 2.38
N SER A 105 -17.38 -23.50 3.42
CA SER A 105 -18.85 -23.60 3.37
C SER A 105 -19.54 -22.30 2.97
N ILE A 106 -18.98 -21.14 3.36
CA ILE A 106 -19.49 -19.83 2.91
C ILE A 106 -19.44 -19.73 1.38
N ARG A 107 -18.30 -20.07 0.79
CA ARG A 107 -18.10 -19.98 -0.66
C ARG A 107 -19.02 -20.92 -1.42
N ASP A 108 -19.14 -22.14 -0.93
CA ASP A 108 -19.99 -23.15 -1.58
C ASP A 108 -21.47 -22.80 -1.45
N PHE A 109 -21.90 -22.36 -0.26
CA PHE A 109 -23.27 -21.87 -0.02
C PHE A 109 -23.59 -20.67 -0.90
N ARG A 110 -22.69 -19.68 -0.95
CA ARG A 110 -22.85 -18.51 -1.80
C ARG A 110 -23.08 -18.89 -3.26
N LYS A 111 -22.21 -19.73 -3.84
CA LYS A 111 -22.35 -20.17 -5.23
C LYS A 111 -23.68 -20.88 -5.48
N SER A 112 -24.12 -21.68 -4.53
CA SER A 112 -25.39 -22.42 -4.65
C SER A 112 -26.58 -21.45 -4.60
N VAL A 113 -26.54 -20.46 -3.72
CA VAL A 113 -27.63 -19.49 -3.54
C VAL A 113 -27.68 -18.51 -4.71
N GLU A 114 -26.54 -18.00 -5.17
CA GLU A 114 -26.47 -17.11 -6.35
C GLU A 114 -27.00 -17.79 -7.60
N LYS A 115 -26.64 -19.07 -7.81
CA LYS A 115 -27.06 -19.83 -9.00
C LYS A 115 -28.54 -20.20 -8.99
N ALA A 116 -29.07 -20.60 -7.82
CA ALA A 116 -30.41 -21.17 -7.72
C ALA A 116 -31.51 -20.10 -7.48
N TYR A 117 -31.18 -18.95 -6.88
CA TYR A 117 -32.18 -18.04 -6.35
C TYR A 117 -31.90 -16.56 -6.68
N ASP A 118 -30.88 -16.25 -7.49
CA ASP A 118 -30.44 -14.89 -7.80
C ASP A 118 -30.33 -14.02 -6.54
N CYS A 119 -29.66 -14.55 -5.52
CA CYS A 119 -29.59 -13.98 -4.20
C CYS A 119 -28.14 -13.74 -3.79
N ASP A 120 -27.80 -12.50 -3.46
CA ASP A 120 -26.47 -12.14 -2.99
C ASP A 120 -26.26 -12.46 -1.50
N LEU A 121 -25.08 -12.97 -1.19
CA LEU A 121 -24.60 -13.12 0.18
C LEU A 121 -23.56 -12.03 0.47
N TYR A 122 -23.91 -11.11 1.36
CA TYR A 122 -23.11 -9.92 1.68
C TYR A 122 -21.91 -10.26 2.57
N GLU A 123 -20.79 -9.56 2.37
CA GLU A 123 -19.52 -9.76 3.06
C GLU A 123 -18.97 -11.22 2.99
N ALA A 124 -19.52 -12.08 2.18
CA ALA A 124 -19.10 -13.48 2.07
C ALA A 124 -17.74 -13.67 1.40
N ASP A 125 -17.20 -12.62 0.80
CA ASP A 125 -15.88 -12.52 0.16
C ASP A 125 -14.76 -12.15 1.12
N VAL A 126 -15.10 -11.64 2.31
CA VAL A 126 -14.10 -11.28 3.33
C VAL A 126 -13.40 -12.55 3.81
N SER A 127 -12.09 -12.61 3.73
CA SER A 127 -11.30 -13.77 4.14
C SER A 127 -11.51 -14.08 5.63
N TYR A 128 -11.57 -15.35 5.98
CA TYR A 128 -11.89 -15.76 7.35
C TYR A 128 -10.92 -15.16 8.41
N PRO A 129 -9.60 -15.20 8.23
CA PRO A 129 -8.69 -14.59 9.21
C PRO A 129 -8.82 -13.07 9.29
N SER A 130 -9.21 -12.38 8.20
CA SER A 130 -9.42 -10.93 8.21
C SER A 130 -10.70 -10.52 8.96
N ARG A 131 -11.67 -11.42 9.11
CA ARG A 131 -12.89 -11.15 9.88
C ARG A 131 -12.63 -11.00 11.38
N PHE A 132 -11.60 -11.66 11.89
CA PHE A 132 -11.27 -11.58 13.32
C PHE A 132 -10.82 -10.16 13.71
N PRO A 133 -9.85 -9.52 13.04
CA PRO A 133 -9.52 -8.12 13.32
C PRO A 133 -10.70 -7.17 13.11
N ILE A 134 -11.52 -7.39 12.06
CA ILE A 134 -12.72 -6.56 11.81
C ILE A 134 -13.66 -6.60 13.00
N ARG A 135 -13.89 -7.76 13.61
CA ARG A 135 -14.83 -7.89 14.73
C ARG A 135 -14.25 -7.41 16.07
N TYR A 136 -13.02 -7.78 16.39
CA TYR A 136 -12.45 -7.58 17.74
C TYR A 136 -11.57 -6.34 17.88
N LEU A 137 -11.05 -5.80 16.75
CA LEU A 137 -10.23 -4.59 16.79
C LEU A 137 -11.02 -3.31 16.46
N VAL A 138 -12.35 -3.42 16.29
CA VAL A 138 -13.22 -2.29 15.88
C VAL A 138 -13.37 -1.24 16.95
N ASP A 139 -13.47 -1.63 18.22
CA ASP A 139 -13.76 -0.70 19.31
C ASP A 139 -12.54 0.07 19.83
N SER A 140 -11.40 -0.13 19.21
CA SER A 140 -10.15 0.46 19.63
C SER A 140 -9.45 1.20 18.51
N ASN A 141 -9.13 2.44 18.76
CA ASN A 141 -8.17 3.19 17.95
C ASN A 141 -6.85 2.41 17.85
N ILE A 142 -6.61 1.78 16.71
CA ILE A 142 -5.34 1.12 16.34
C ILE A 142 -4.74 0.32 17.49
N LYS A 143 -5.28 -0.87 17.75
CA LYS A 143 -4.69 -1.79 18.73
C LYS A 143 -3.96 -2.92 18.01
N THR A 144 -2.70 -3.08 18.32
CA THR A 144 -1.73 -3.92 17.59
C THR A 144 -1.23 -5.09 18.40
N GLY A 145 -1.76 -5.23 19.59
CA GLY A 145 -1.48 -6.32 20.50
C GLY A 145 -2.70 -6.71 21.31
N VAL A 146 -2.49 -7.59 22.26
CA VAL A 146 -3.49 -8.03 23.23
C VAL A 146 -2.87 -8.06 24.62
N ASP A 147 -3.71 -7.85 25.66
CA ASP A 147 -3.36 -8.09 27.04
C ASP A 147 -3.38 -9.61 27.37
N GLU A 148 -3.13 -9.95 28.62
CA GLU A 148 -3.16 -11.33 29.12
C GLU A 148 -4.53 -12.02 28.97
N ASN A 149 -5.62 -11.25 28.91
CA ASN A 149 -6.98 -11.73 28.72
C ASN A 149 -7.41 -11.77 27.23
N GLY A 150 -6.53 -11.35 26.31
CA GLY A 150 -6.81 -11.29 24.89
C GLY A 150 -7.53 -10.02 24.46
N ASN A 151 -7.67 -9.00 25.32
CA ASN A 151 -8.27 -7.72 24.96
C ASN A 151 -7.29 -6.90 24.12
N PRO A 152 -7.76 -6.24 23.05
CA PRO A 152 -6.90 -5.45 22.18
C PRO A 152 -6.30 -4.24 22.89
N ILE A 153 -5.00 -4.05 22.77
CA ILE A 153 -4.23 -2.91 23.31
C ILE A 153 -3.25 -2.36 22.25
N ASP A 154 -2.82 -1.12 22.42
CA ASP A 154 -1.75 -0.57 21.58
C ASP A 154 -0.39 -0.96 22.15
N VAL A 155 0.42 -1.63 21.32
CA VAL A 155 1.72 -2.16 21.70
C VAL A 155 2.69 -1.97 20.56
N GLU A 156 3.91 -1.59 20.89
CA GLU A 156 5.01 -1.54 19.93
C GLU A 156 5.23 -2.90 19.25
N SER A 157 5.54 -2.87 17.96
CA SER A 157 5.82 -4.10 17.20
C SER A 157 7.12 -4.75 17.63
N ARG A 158 7.07 -6.06 17.92
CA ARG A 158 8.20 -6.83 18.45
C ARG A 158 8.53 -8.00 17.52
N PHE A 159 8.71 -7.75 16.22
CA PHE A 159 9.04 -8.79 15.26
C PHE A 159 10.46 -9.30 15.43
N ARG A 160 10.63 -10.63 15.39
CA ARG A 160 11.92 -11.22 15.08
C ARG A 160 12.05 -11.34 13.57
N ILE A 161 13.00 -10.63 13.01
CA ILE A 161 13.24 -10.53 11.57
C ILE A 161 14.54 -11.28 11.25
N LEU A 162 14.44 -12.21 10.31
CA LEU A 162 15.58 -12.85 9.69
C LEU A 162 15.75 -12.31 8.28
N TYR A 163 16.82 -11.56 8.05
CA TYR A 163 17.28 -11.22 6.72
C TYR A 163 18.03 -12.41 6.15
N LEU A 164 17.83 -12.71 4.90
CA LEU A 164 18.51 -13.83 4.26
C LEU A 164 18.83 -13.52 2.79
N ASP A 165 19.89 -14.16 2.33
CA ASP A 165 20.32 -14.20 0.93
C ASP A 165 20.96 -15.56 0.67
N LEU A 166 20.76 -16.12 -0.52
CA LEU A 166 21.32 -17.43 -0.84
C LEU A 166 22.00 -17.45 -2.20
N GLU A 167 23.11 -18.24 -2.26
CA GLU A 167 23.84 -18.47 -3.50
C GLU A 167 23.78 -19.96 -3.88
N ALA A 168 23.49 -20.20 -5.14
CA ALA A 168 23.54 -21.54 -5.72
C ALA A 168 24.76 -21.69 -6.62
N ARG A 169 25.31 -22.91 -6.68
CA ARG A 169 26.33 -23.30 -7.66
C ARG A 169 25.66 -23.49 -9.02
N ALA A 170 25.39 -22.37 -9.65
CA ALA A 170 24.53 -22.26 -10.81
C ALA A 170 25.17 -21.45 -11.95
N ASP A 171 24.79 -21.77 -13.15
CA ASP A 171 25.08 -20.96 -14.34
C ASP A 171 23.88 -20.09 -14.74
N THR A 172 22.70 -20.36 -14.17
CA THR A 172 21.44 -19.65 -14.42
C THR A 172 20.79 -19.19 -13.11
N ALA A 173 19.83 -18.31 -13.21
CA ALA A 173 19.04 -17.85 -12.06
C ALA A 173 17.66 -18.54 -11.97
N ASP A 174 17.50 -19.78 -12.48
CA ASP A 174 16.23 -20.52 -12.38
C ASP A 174 16.12 -21.26 -11.04
N PRO A 175 15.20 -20.86 -10.16
CA PRO A 175 15.04 -21.51 -8.87
C PRO A 175 14.47 -22.93 -8.94
N GLU A 176 13.86 -23.33 -10.06
CA GLU A 176 13.27 -24.67 -10.26
C GLU A 176 14.31 -25.74 -10.62
N LEU A 177 15.53 -25.33 -11.02
CA LEU A 177 16.63 -26.26 -11.35
C LEU A 177 17.16 -26.91 -10.08
N LYS A 178 16.77 -28.17 -9.86
CA LYS A 178 17.15 -28.95 -8.68
C LYS A 178 18.59 -29.47 -8.69
N GLU A 179 19.19 -29.56 -9.86
CA GLU A 179 20.58 -29.95 -10.06
C GLU A 179 21.56 -28.91 -9.52
N GLU A 180 21.16 -27.65 -9.53
CA GLU A 180 21.96 -26.55 -8.99
C GLU A 180 21.84 -26.51 -7.46
N GLU A 181 22.95 -26.78 -6.78
CA GLU A 181 22.98 -26.88 -5.33
C GLU A 181 23.09 -25.51 -4.66
N ILE A 182 22.41 -25.34 -3.54
CA ILE A 182 22.65 -24.21 -2.65
C ILE A 182 23.98 -24.40 -1.96
N VAL A 183 24.91 -23.48 -2.18
CA VAL A 183 26.25 -23.53 -1.60
C VAL A 183 26.42 -22.58 -0.41
N ILE A 184 25.65 -21.48 -0.35
CA ILE A 184 25.71 -20.47 0.71
C ILE A 184 24.30 -20.02 1.09
N ILE A 185 24.06 -19.86 2.39
CA ILE A 185 22.90 -19.14 2.95
C ILE A 185 23.41 -18.14 3.99
N GLY A 186 23.41 -16.87 3.63
CA GLY A 186 23.71 -15.77 4.54
C GLY A 186 22.48 -15.33 5.32
N THR A 187 22.66 -15.00 6.58
CA THR A 187 21.57 -14.56 7.46
C THR A 187 22.00 -13.43 8.39
N TYR A 188 21.04 -12.55 8.72
CA TYR A 188 21.16 -11.63 9.86
C TYR A 188 19.89 -11.69 10.71
N ASP A 189 20.04 -11.93 11.98
CA ASP A 189 18.95 -11.97 12.97
C ASP A 189 18.93 -10.68 13.81
N ASN A 190 17.86 -9.91 13.74
CA ASN A 190 17.74 -8.62 14.42
C ASN A 190 17.73 -8.72 15.96
N TYR A 191 17.43 -9.88 16.54
CA TYR A 191 17.44 -10.06 17.99
C TYR A 191 18.85 -10.32 18.54
N THR A 192 19.62 -11.14 17.84
CA THR A 192 21.01 -11.46 18.24
C THR A 192 22.02 -10.48 17.63
N GLN A 193 21.62 -9.71 16.61
CA GLN A 193 22.46 -8.79 15.86
C GLN A 193 23.69 -9.48 15.23
N LYS A 194 23.55 -10.74 14.83
CA LYS A 194 24.63 -11.53 14.25
C LYS A 194 24.40 -11.86 12.80
N TYR A 195 25.47 -11.76 12.03
CA TYR A 195 25.56 -12.34 10.70
C TYR A 195 26.09 -13.76 10.79
N ILE A 196 25.38 -14.72 10.21
CA ILE A 196 25.77 -16.13 10.14
C ILE A 196 25.64 -16.59 8.70
N ILE A 197 26.73 -17.13 8.17
CA ILE A 197 26.80 -17.70 6.83
C ILE A 197 26.93 -19.21 6.96
N PHE A 198 25.94 -19.94 6.46
CA PHE A 198 25.95 -21.37 6.30
C PHE A 198 26.51 -21.67 4.91
N CYS A 199 27.57 -22.47 4.81
CA CYS A 199 28.13 -22.81 3.50
C CYS A 199 28.48 -24.30 3.41
N GLN A 200 28.50 -24.82 2.18
CA GLN A 200 29.13 -26.11 1.93
C GLN A 200 30.63 -25.99 2.20
N ASP A 201 31.25 -27.08 2.67
CA ASP A 201 32.71 -27.11 2.85
C ASP A 201 33.42 -27.20 1.50
N HIS A 202 34.55 -26.52 1.38
CA HIS A 202 35.36 -26.49 0.18
C HIS A 202 36.86 -26.43 0.54
N PRO A 203 37.74 -27.17 -0.12
CA PRO A 203 39.18 -27.22 0.22
C PRO A 203 39.90 -25.86 0.21
N LYS A 204 39.40 -24.93 -0.60
CA LYS A 204 39.99 -23.58 -0.77
C LYS A 204 39.40 -22.54 0.21
N LEU A 205 38.51 -22.91 1.12
CA LEU A 205 38.01 -21.99 2.13
C LEU A 205 39.07 -21.64 3.17
N TYR A 206 39.21 -20.33 3.45
CA TYR A 206 40.17 -19.90 4.48
C TYR A 206 39.81 -20.46 5.85
N PRO A 207 40.79 -20.99 6.61
CA PRO A 207 40.56 -21.38 7.98
C PRO A 207 40.43 -20.14 8.86
N GLY A 208 39.29 -20.01 9.58
CA GLY A 208 39.14 -19.03 10.66
C GLY A 208 38.23 -17.84 10.38
N THR A 209 37.78 -17.26 11.47
CA THR A 209 36.84 -16.15 11.60
C THR A 209 37.60 -14.84 11.80
N ALA A 210 38.02 -14.20 10.74
CA ALA A 210 38.56 -12.83 10.80
C ALA A 210 37.56 -11.79 10.27
N PHE A 211 36.24 -12.06 10.41
CA PHE A 211 35.20 -11.26 9.79
C PHE A 211 34.12 -10.86 10.83
N ASP A 212 33.36 -9.82 10.52
CA ASP A 212 32.18 -9.38 11.28
C ASP A 212 31.00 -10.38 11.22
N TYR A 213 31.25 -11.59 10.73
CA TYR A 213 30.27 -12.65 10.53
C TYR A 213 30.81 -14.03 10.89
N GLU A 214 29.92 -14.92 11.35
CA GLU A 214 30.22 -16.31 11.68
C GLU A 214 30.03 -17.18 10.43
N VAL A 215 31.04 -17.99 10.06
CA VAL A 215 30.93 -18.97 8.97
C VAL A 215 30.78 -20.37 9.54
N ARG A 216 29.72 -21.07 9.12
CA ARG A 216 29.44 -22.47 9.50
C ARG A 216 29.52 -23.36 8.28
N ARG A 217 30.43 -24.33 8.28
CA ARG A 217 30.74 -25.22 7.17
C ARG A 217 30.06 -26.56 7.31
N TYR A 218 29.60 -27.12 6.20
CA TYR A 218 28.91 -28.40 6.16
C TYR A 218 29.38 -29.23 4.96
N PRO A 219 29.46 -30.59 5.08
CA PRO A 219 29.99 -31.44 4.02
C PRO A 219 29.28 -31.34 2.67
N GLY A 220 28.02 -30.97 2.64
CA GLY A 220 27.25 -30.83 1.42
C GLY A 220 25.94 -30.08 1.60
N GLU A 221 25.16 -29.95 0.52
CA GLU A 221 23.88 -29.21 0.51
C GLU A 221 22.88 -29.75 1.55
N LYS A 222 22.80 -31.07 1.69
CA LYS A 222 21.89 -31.72 2.62
C LYS A 222 22.15 -31.30 4.07
N GLU A 223 23.39 -31.42 4.52
CA GLU A 223 23.81 -31.09 5.88
C GLU A 223 23.68 -29.59 6.13
N LEU A 224 24.03 -28.75 5.15
CA LEU A 224 23.81 -27.30 5.18
C LEU A 224 22.32 -26.98 5.41
N LEU A 225 21.43 -27.53 4.59
CA LEU A 225 19.99 -27.34 4.71
C LEU A 225 19.42 -27.82 6.04
N LEU A 226 19.86 -29.00 6.53
CA LEU A 226 19.46 -29.52 7.84
C LEU A 226 19.87 -28.58 8.98
N ALA A 227 21.10 -28.06 8.92
CA ALA A 227 21.63 -27.14 9.92
C ALA A 227 20.88 -25.80 9.89
N PHE A 228 20.64 -25.25 8.68
CA PHE A 228 19.85 -24.05 8.49
C PHE A 228 18.42 -24.23 9.04
N VAL A 229 17.77 -25.33 8.73
CA VAL A 229 16.46 -25.69 9.26
C VAL A 229 16.44 -25.74 10.78
N LYS A 230 17.44 -26.42 11.39
CA LYS A 230 17.60 -26.48 12.84
C LYS A 230 17.77 -25.09 13.45
N TYR A 231 18.53 -24.23 12.78
CA TYR A 231 18.73 -22.84 13.17
C TYR A 231 17.42 -22.03 13.15
N ILE A 232 16.70 -22.01 12.04
CA ILE A 232 15.45 -21.24 11.94
C ILE A 232 14.35 -21.77 12.87
N ARG A 233 14.35 -23.09 13.18
CA ARG A 233 13.46 -23.65 14.21
C ARG A 233 13.81 -23.15 15.60
N LYS A 234 15.10 -23.03 15.92
CA LYS A 234 15.57 -22.51 17.20
C LYS A 234 15.22 -21.04 17.40
N ILE A 235 15.46 -20.23 16.39
CA ILE A 235 15.23 -18.79 16.49
C ILE A 235 13.76 -18.39 16.26
N ASP A 236 13.00 -19.19 15.51
CA ASP A 236 11.58 -19.03 15.18
C ASP A 236 11.21 -17.59 14.75
N PRO A 237 11.77 -17.07 13.63
CA PRO A 237 11.52 -15.70 13.19
C PRO A 237 10.06 -15.52 12.80
N ASP A 238 9.55 -14.29 12.91
CA ASP A 238 8.19 -13.94 12.48
C ASP A 238 8.18 -13.49 11.02
N VAL A 239 9.28 -12.90 10.56
CA VAL A 239 9.45 -12.32 9.25
C VAL A 239 10.75 -12.80 8.61
N TYR A 240 10.67 -13.18 7.35
CA TYR A 240 11.83 -13.39 6.48
C TYR A 240 11.89 -12.24 5.49
N ILE A 241 13.03 -11.55 5.42
CA ILE A 241 13.27 -10.47 4.46
C ILE A 241 14.43 -10.87 3.56
N ALA A 242 14.18 -10.90 2.24
CA ALA A 242 15.22 -11.03 1.23
C ALA A 242 14.88 -10.17 0.01
N TYR A 243 15.84 -9.97 -0.85
CA TYR A 243 15.66 -9.26 -2.11
C TYR A 243 15.29 -10.27 -3.21
N ASN A 244 14.09 -10.14 -3.78
CA ASN A 244 13.51 -11.12 -4.71
C ASN A 244 13.10 -12.47 -4.07
N LEU A 245 12.80 -12.46 -2.77
CA LEU A 245 12.46 -13.62 -1.94
C LEU A 245 11.45 -14.58 -2.57
N ILE A 246 10.36 -14.03 -3.11
CA ILE A 246 9.21 -14.82 -3.60
C ILE A 246 9.48 -15.48 -4.95
N ARG A 247 10.39 -14.93 -5.74
CA ARG A 247 10.68 -15.45 -7.07
C ARG A 247 11.92 -16.34 -7.12
N TYR A 248 12.86 -16.14 -6.20
CA TYR A 248 14.13 -16.88 -6.21
C TYR A 248 14.41 -17.58 -4.87
N ASP A 249 14.75 -16.88 -3.80
CA ASP A 249 15.29 -17.50 -2.58
C ASP A 249 14.35 -18.54 -1.96
N PHE A 250 13.08 -18.17 -1.75
CA PHE A 250 12.12 -19.05 -1.12
C PHE A 250 11.76 -20.27 -1.98
N PRO A 251 11.47 -20.13 -3.29
CA PRO A 251 11.31 -21.28 -4.17
C PRO A 251 12.54 -22.19 -4.19
N LYS A 252 13.75 -21.64 -4.35
CA LYS A 252 15.00 -22.42 -4.40
C LYS A 252 15.19 -23.22 -3.12
N LEU A 253 15.02 -22.58 -1.98
CA LEU A 253 15.09 -23.25 -0.67
C LEU A 253 14.07 -24.40 -0.55
N VAL A 254 12.81 -24.17 -0.97
CA VAL A 254 11.76 -25.20 -0.92
C VAL A 254 12.08 -26.36 -1.87
N TYR A 255 12.51 -26.09 -3.10
CA TYR A 255 12.83 -27.14 -4.07
C TYR A 255 14.05 -27.96 -3.64
N SER A 256 15.11 -27.31 -3.11
CA SER A 256 16.27 -28.02 -2.55
C SER A 256 15.89 -28.86 -1.33
N LEU A 257 15.02 -28.37 -0.45
CA LEU A 257 14.51 -29.16 0.67
C LEU A 257 13.68 -30.37 0.22
N GLN A 258 12.86 -30.22 -0.84
CA GLN A 258 12.07 -31.33 -1.40
C GLN A 258 12.96 -32.42 -2.03
N LYS A 259 14.13 -32.07 -2.57
CA LYS A 259 15.11 -33.02 -3.08
C LYS A 259 15.52 -34.06 -2.02
N TYR A 260 15.57 -33.61 -0.74
CA TYR A 260 15.95 -34.44 0.41
C TYR A 260 14.76 -34.85 1.29
N GLY A 261 13.52 -34.79 0.77
CA GLY A 261 12.29 -34.97 1.56
C GLY A 261 12.14 -36.29 2.27
N SER A 262 12.73 -37.39 1.75
CA SER A 262 12.76 -38.69 2.43
C SER A 262 13.76 -38.78 3.60
N GLU A 263 14.67 -37.82 3.71
CA GLU A 263 15.74 -37.79 4.70
C GLU A 263 15.60 -36.65 5.71
N LEU A 264 14.71 -35.67 5.42
CA LEU A 264 14.37 -34.62 6.37
C LEU A 264 13.31 -35.12 7.36
N PRO A 265 13.43 -34.85 8.66
CA PRO A 265 12.42 -35.27 9.63
C PRO A 265 11.03 -34.75 9.25
N ASP A 266 9.99 -35.62 9.24
CA ASP A 266 8.60 -35.27 8.91
C ASP A 266 8.10 -34.01 9.65
N LYS A 267 8.58 -33.74 10.86
CA LYS A 267 8.26 -32.54 11.64
C LYS A 267 8.77 -31.23 11.04
N PHE A 268 9.54 -31.28 9.96
CA PHE A 268 9.95 -30.07 9.25
C PHE A 268 8.81 -29.50 8.40
N ALA A 269 8.07 -30.36 7.72
CA ALA A 269 6.86 -29.99 7.00
C ALA A 269 5.83 -29.30 7.90
N ASP A 270 5.77 -29.68 9.19
CA ASP A 270 4.81 -29.12 10.15
C ASP A 270 5.09 -27.66 10.55
N LYS A 271 6.31 -27.16 10.38
CA LYS A 271 6.67 -25.77 10.73
C LYS A 271 6.86 -24.83 9.53
N PHE A 272 7.14 -25.38 8.35
CA PHE A 272 7.13 -24.68 7.08
C PHE A 272 5.84 -25.01 6.32
N TYR A 273 4.73 -24.49 6.78
CA TYR A 273 3.48 -24.57 6.05
C TYR A 273 3.51 -23.59 4.89
N TYR A 274 3.99 -24.01 3.74
CA TYR A 274 3.77 -23.28 2.51
C TYR A 274 2.47 -23.76 1.89
N THR A 275 1.60 -22.86 1.56
CA THR A 275 0.45 -23.11 0.72
C THR A 275 0.67 -22.41 -0.60
N LEU A 276 0.83 -23.19 -1.67
CA LEU A 276 0.76 -22.67 -3.02
C LEU A 276 -0.67 -22.14 -3.24
N ARG A 277 -0.85 -20.83 -3.26
CA ARG A 277 -2.10 -20.22 -3.68
C ARG A 277 -1.99 -19.83 -5.14
N TRP A 278 -2.80 -20.51 -5.98
CA TRP A 278 -3.04 -20.11 -7.34
C TRP A 278 -4.05 -18.96 -7.33
N ARG A 279 -3.63 -17.72 -7.59
CA ARG A 279 -4.57 -16.65 -7.89
C ARG A 279 -4.63 -16.43 -9.39
N PRO A 280 -5.81 -16.55 -10.06
CA PRO A 280 -5.96 -16.05 -11.40
C PRO A 280 -5.92 -14.52 -11.36
N ARG A 281 -4.78 -13.93 -11.69
CA ARG A 281 -4.69 -12.51 -12.03
C ARG A 281 -4.97 -12.40 -13.51
N THR A 282 -6.20 -12.07 -13.91
CA THR A 282 -6.66 -12.05 -15.30
C THR A 282 -6.71 -13.44 -15.95
N LEU A 283 -7.62 -13.61 -16.90
CA LEU A 283 -7.99 -14.87 -17.59
C LEU A 283 -6.84 -15.66 -18.26
N VAL A 284 -5.58 -15.21 -18.18
CA VAL A 284 -4.49 -15.72 -19.03
C VAL A 284 -3.25 -16.24 -18.26
N LYS A 285 -3.00 -15.87 -17.01
CA LYS A 285 -1.81 -16.38 -16.28
C LYS A 285 -2.09 -16.69 -14.81
N LYS A 286 -2.01 -17.96 -14.43
CA LYS A 286 -1.97 -18.41 -13.03
C LYS A 286 -0.63 -18.04 -12.43
N ARG A 287 -0.60 -17.16 -11.39
CA ARG A 287 0.59 -16.83 -10.63
C ARG A 287 0.64 -17.70 -9.37
N ARG A 288 1.78 -18.36 -9.13
CA ARG A 288 2.04 -19.04 -7.86
C ARG A 288 2.34 -17.97 -6.81
N GLU A 289 1.62 -17.96 -5.69
CA GLU A 289 1.95 -17.15 -4.53
C GLU A 289 2.40 -18.08 -3.39
N TRP A 290 3.60 -17.83 -2.91
CA TRP A 290 4.13 -18.53 -1.74
C TRP A 290 3.63 -17.87 -0.46
N THR A 291 3.20 -18.67 0.50
CA THR A 291 2.82 -18.21 1.83
C THR A 291 3.35 -19.18 2.87
N ALA A 292 3.81 -18.67 3.99
CA ALA A 292 4.23 -19.48 5.13
C ALA A 292 3.28 -19.24 6.30
N ARG A 293 2.74 -20.31 6.90
CA ARG A 293 1.76 -20.20 7.98
C ARG A 293 2.38 -19.55 9.23
N GLY A 294 1.72 -18.51 9.75
CA GLY A 294 2.19 -17.78 10.93
C GLY A 294 3.50 -17.04 10.75
N LYS A 295 3.95 -16.88 9.50
CA LYS A 295 5.16 -16.17 9.11
C LYS A 295 4.84 -15.16 8.03
N THR A 296 5.64 -14.11 7.92
CA THR A 296 5.59 -13.14 6.84
C THR A 296 6.78 -13.34 5.91
N LEU A 297 6.51 -13.54 4.63
CA LEU A 297 7.52 -13.52 3.57
C LEU A 297 7.55 -12.11 2.98
N PHE A 298 8.53 -11.32 3.37
CA PHE A 298 8.65 -9.92 2.97
C PHE A 298 9.69 -9.79 1.86
N ASP A 299 9.23 -9.80 0.61
CA ASP A 299 10.06 -9.59 -0.57
C ASP A 299 10.42 -8.12 -0.71
N LEU A 300 11.64 -7.74 -0.30
CA LEU A 300 12.04 -6.35 -0.24
C LEU A 300 11.96 -5.64 -1.60
N LEU A 301 12.26 -6.34 -2.70
CA LEU A 301 12.12 -5.77 -4.05
C LEU A 301 10.68 -5.39 -4.38
N ILE A 302 9.71 -6.26 -4.07
CA ILE A 302 8.30 -6.00 -4.34
C ILE A 302 7.81 -4.82 -3.49
N TYR A 303 8.13 -4.82 -2.20
CA TYR A 303 7.71 -3.76 -1.28
C TYR A 303 8.41 -2.42 -1.61
N TYR A 304 9.68 -2.42 -1.95
CA TYR A 304 10.42 -1.24 -2.37
C TYR A 304 9.82 -0.60 -3.63
N ARG A 305 9.49 -1.39 -4.65
CA ARG A 305 8.84 -0.89 -5.88
C ARG A 305 7.50 -0.22 -5.60
N VAL A 306 6.68 -0.79 -4.73
CA VAL A 306 5.39 -0.19 -4.34
C VAL A 306 5.60 1.05 -3.46
N TYR A 307 6.59 1.02 -2.56
CA TYR A 307 6.94 2.12 -1.66
C TYR A 307 7.39 3.37 -2.43
N THR A 308 8.33 3.22 -3.35
CA THR A 308 8.87 4.32 -4.13
C THR A 308 7.88 4.81 -5.19
N ASN A 309 7.05 3.91 -5.73
CA ASN A 309 6.13 4.18 -6.83
C ASN A 309 6.83 4.89 -8.01
N ARG A 310 8.06 4.52 -8.28
CA ARG A 310 8.92 5.04 -9.36
C ARG A 310 9.45 3.86 -10.17
N GLU A 311 9.82 4.14 -11.41
CA GLU A 311 10.56 3.20 -12.23
C GLU A 311 12.05 3.60 -12.26
N PHE A 312 12.92 2.60 -12.28
CA PHE A 312 14.37 2.77 -12.29
C PHE A 312 14.97 2.02 -13.47
N ALA A 313 16.14 2.42 -13.93
CA ALA A 313 16.86 1.80 -15.03
C ALA A 313 17.18 0.33 -14.74
N SER A 314 17.50 -0.01 -13.49
CA SER A 314 17.71 -1.37 -13.01
C SER A 314 17.05 -1.59 -11.65
N TYR A 315 16.70 -2.83 -11.38
CA TYR A 315 16.21 -3.28 -10.07
C TYR A 315 17.16 -4.31 -9.46
N SER A 316 18.43 -4.35 -9.87
CA SER A 316 19.43 -5.12 -9.13
C SER A 316 19.64 -4.51 -7.75
N LEU A 317 20.03 -5.33 -6.77
CA LEU A 317 20.26 -4.88 -5.40
C LEU A 317 21.36 -3.81 -5.34
N GLU A 318 22.43 -4.02 -6.13
CA GLU A 318 23.59 -3.14 -6.25
C GLU A 318 23.18 -1.76 -6.77
N TYR A 319 22.43 -1.72 -7.87
CA TYR A 319 21.98 -0.48 -8.48
C TYR A 319 21.07 0.30 -7.53
N ILE A 320 20.07 -0.37 -6.95
CA ILE A 320 19.16 0.27 -6.00
C ILE A 320 19.93 0.82 -4.79
N CYS A 321 20.81 0.01 -4.19
CA CYS A 321 21.52 0.45 -2.99
C CYS A 321 22.51 1.58 -3.27
N ASN A 322 23.34 1.47 -4.31
CA ASN A 322 24.42 2.41 -4.51
C ASN A 322 24.06 3.57 -5.43
N GLU A 323 23.33 3.33 -6.52
CA GLU A 323 23.01 4.38 -7.48
C GLU A 323 21.75 5.17 -7.08
N VAL A 324 20.72 4.50 -6.57
CA VAL A 324 19.47 5.16 -6.21
C VAL A 324 19.54 5.69 -4.77
N GLU A 325 19.86 4.82 -3.82
CA GLU A 325 19.77 5.13 -2.38
C GLU A 325 21.08 5.65 -1.77
N LYS A 326 22.19 5.61 -2.55
CA LYS A 326 23.52 6.10 -2.18
C LYS A 326 24.06 5.51 -0.86
N LEU A 327 23.79 4.22 -0.63
CA LEU A 327 24.17 3.54 0.60
C LEU A 327 25.66 3.19 0.69
N LYS A 328 26.38 3.25 -0.42
CA LYS A 328 27.83 2.97 -0.51
C LYS A 328 28.18 1.58 0.03
N ILE A 329 27.46 0.55 -0.42
CA ILE A 329 27.75 -0.85 -0.12
C ILE A 329 28.94 -1.29 -0.97
N PRO A 330 29.98 -1.94 -0.42
CA PRO A 330 31.12 -2.41 -1.21
C PRO A 330 30.82 -3.75 -1.89
N PHE A 331 29.91 -3.72 -2.87
CA PHE A 331 29.59 -4.90 -3.67
C PHE A 331 30.79 -5.44 -4.43
N ILE A 332 30.78 -6.74 -4.67
CA ILE A 332 31.81 -7.45 -5.43
C ILE A 332 31.24 -7.78 -6.80
N GLU A 333 31.86 -7.30 -7.85
CA GLU A 333 31.50 -7.64 -9.21
C GLU A 333 32.15 -8.97 -9.60
N LEU A 334 31.32 -9.96 -9.96
CA LEU A 334 31.80 -11.25 -10.44
C LEU A 334 32.12 -11.16 -11.92
N LYS A 335 33.31 -11.64 -12.29
CA LYS A 335 33.76 -11.74 -13.69
C LYS A 335 33.37 -13.05 -14.37
N GLN A 336 32.79 -13.98 -13.63
CA GLN A 336 32.46 -15.34 -14.08
C GLN A 336 31.15 -15.82 -13.42
N SER A 337 30.62 -16.99 -13.89
CA SER A 337 29.41 -17.55 -13.29
C SER A 337 29.61 -17.95 -11.83
N TYR A 338 28.51 -18.00 -11.06
CA TYR A 338 28.51 -18.41 -9.66
C TYR A 338 29.12 -19.81 -9.47
N LYS A 339 28.82 -20.74 -10.38
CA LYS A 339 29.39 -22.09 -10.39
C LYS A 339 30.89 -22.05 -10.49
N LYS A 340 31.40 -21.37 -11.52
CA LYS A 340 32.85 -21.26 -11.75
C LYS A 340 33.56 -20.54 -10.62
N GLN A 341 32.94 -19.47 -10.09
CA GLN A 341 33.46 -18.73 -8.95
C GLN A 341 33.56 -19.60 -7.69
N TRP A 342 32.52 -20.41 -7.43
CA TRP A 342 32.53 -21.34 -6.30
C TRP A 342 33.68 -22.37 -6.44
N ASP A 343 33.88 -22.95 -7.62
CA ASP A 343 34.89 -23.97 -7.87
C ASP A 343 36.32 -23.40 -7.85
N GLU A 344 36.52 -22.14 -8.22
CA GLU A 344 37.83 -21.50 -8.27
C GLU A 344 38.21 -20.79 -6.97
N ASP A 345 37.35 -19.95 -6.42
CA ASP A 345 37.55 -19.24 -5.16
C ASP A 345 36.22 -19.00 -4.44
N PRO A 346 35.80 -19.90 -3.59
CA PRO A 346 34.54 -19.79 -2.83
C PRO A 346 34.53 -18.63 -1.82
N ASN A 347 35.70 -18.11 -1.39
CA ASN A 347 35.78 -17.02 -0.44
C ASN A 347 35.17 -15.71 -0.98
N VAL A 348 35.28 -15.51 -2.30
CA VAL A 348 34.69 -14.37 -2.99
C VAL A 348 33.14 -14.42 -2.87
N LEU A 349 32.54 -15.60 -3.08
CA LEU A 349 31.09 -15.75 -2.95
C LEU A 349 30.60 -15.60 -1.49
N ILE A 350 31.36 -16.08 -0.51
CA ILE A 350 31.03 -15.85 0.91
C ILE A 350 30.99 -14.36 1.21
N LYS A 351 31.99 -13.61 0.73
CA LYS A 351 32.08 -12.17 0.94
C LYS A 351 30.97 -11.41 0.21
N LEU A 352 30.63 -11.84 -1.01
CA LEU A 352 29.54 -11.31 -1.81
C LEU A 352 28.20 -11.50 -1.08
N ASN A 353 27.89 -12.73 -0.66
CA ASN A 353 26.67 -13.04 0.08
C ASN A 353 26.54 -12.26 1.41
N TYR A 354 27.65 -12.06 2.11
CA TYR A 354 27.69 -11.19 3.28
C TYR A 354 27.24 -9.76 2.94
N TRP A 355 27.84 -9.17 1.90
CA TRP A 355 27.49 -7.80 1.49
C TRP A 355 26.07 -7.69 0.94
N HIS A 356 25.55 -8.72 0.26
CA HIS A 356 24.13 -8.79 -0.12
C HIS A 356 23.23 -8.77 1.11
N THR A 357 23.52 -9.60 2.12
CA THR A 357 22.75 -9.62 3.37
C THR A 357 22.82 -8.28 4.11
N VAL A 358 23.99 -7.62 4.14
CA VAL A 358 24.17 -6.25 4.69
C VAL A 358 23.34 -5.25 3.90
N ALA A 359 23.37 -5.31 2.57
CA ALA A 359 22.65 -4.40 1.69
C ALA A 359 21.13 -4.52 1.89
N ILE A 360 20.59 -5.74 1.95
CA ILE A 360 19.16 -6.00 2.19
C ILE A 360 18.74 -5.38 3.54
N LYS A 361 19.52 -5.60 4.59
CA LYS A 361 19.27 -5.03 5.91
C LYS A 361 19.30 -3.51 5.88
N ARG A 362 20.38 -2.91 5.35
CA ARG A 362 20.55 -1.45 5.32
C ARG A 362 19.48 -0.76 4.48
N LEU A 363 19.17 -1.30 3.30
CA LEU A 363 18.10 -0.76 2.45
C LEU A 363 16.76 -0.71 3.20
N ASN A 364 16.41 -1.81 3.87
CA ASN A 364 15.18 -1.88 4.65
C ASN A 364 15.17 -0.90 5.83
N GLU A 365 16.25 -0.85 6.62
CA GLU A 365 16.30 -0.07 7.86
C GLU A 365 16.47 1.44 7.60
N GLU A 366 17.34 1.83 6.66
CA GLU A 366 17.59 3.25 6.36
C GLU A 366 16.39 3.91 5.65
N ARG A 367 15.63 3.14 4.87
CA ARG A 367 14.40 3.61 4.21
C ARG A 367 13.13 3.28 4.99
N GLU A 368 13.24 2.63 6.13
CA GLU A 368 12.12 2.28 7.02
C GLU A 368 11.00 1.49 6.31
N ILE A 369 11.35 0.64 5.31
CA ILE A 369 10.38 0.02 4.42
C ILE A 369 9.45 -0.91 5.19
N PHE A 370 10.00 -1.88 5.93
CA PHE A 370 9.21 -2.81 6.73
C PHE A 370 8.37 -2.07 7.78
N SER A 371 8.95 -1.07 8.45
CA SER A 371 8.26 -0.28 9.48
C SER A 371 7.08 0.50 8.91
N TYR A 372 7.20 1.05 7.69
CA TYR A 372 6.13 1.72 6.99
C TYR A 372 4.96 0.77 6.68
N TYR A 373 5.26 -0.43 6.17
CA TYR A 373 4.22 -1.41 5.86
C TYR A 373 3.63 -2.05 7.12
N ASP A 374 4.39 -2.17 8.20
CA ASP A 374 3.85 -2.58 9.49
C ASP A 374 2.87 -1.56 10.05
N GLU A 375 3.16 -0.27 9.90
CA GLU A 375 2.21 0.79 10.30
C GLU A 375 0.91 0.74 9.47
N LEU A 376 1.00 0.55 8.15
CA LEU A 376 -0.18 0.31 7.29
C LEU A 376 -0.98 -0.92 7.74
N ARG A 377 -0.31 -2.02 8.04
CA ARG A 377 -0.92 -3.26 8.55
C ARG A 377 -1.64 -3.02 9.88
N ARG A 378 -0.99 -2.33 10.79
CA ARG A 378 -1.51 -2.00 12.13
C ARG A 378 -2.73 -1.10 12.03
N SER A 379 -2.63 -0.02 11.28
CA SER A 379 -3.71 0.95 11.05
C SER A 379 -4.94 0.29 10.43
N ALA A 380 -4.76 -0.47 9.36
CA ALA A 380 -5.87 -1.15 8.70
C ALA A 380 -6.39 -2.37 9.47
N GLY A 381 -5.56 -3.06 10.25
CA GLY A 381 -5.88 -4.35 10.87
C GLY A 381 -5.92 -5.48 9.85
N CYS A 382 -5.03 -5.47 8.85
CA CYS A 382 -4.94 -6.47 7.80
C CYS A 382 -3.66 -7.32 7.95
N LYS A 383 -3.43 -8.27 7.03
CA LYS A 383 -2.17 -8.99 6.94
C LYS A 383 -1.11 -8.15 6.22
N MET A 384 0.18 -8.48 6.44
CA MET A 384 1.28 -7.77 5.78
C MET A 384 1.16 -7.83 4.24
N GLU A 385 0.81 -8.97 3.68
CA GLU A 385 0.66 -9.14 2.23
C GLU A 385 -0.49 -8.30 1.64
N ASP A 386 -1.51 -7.98 2.44
CA ASP A 386 -2.63 -7.15 2.02
C ASP A 386 -2.23 -5.68 1.88
N THR A 387 -1.15 -5.24 2.54
CA THR A 387 -0.65 -3.85 2.50
C THR A 387 -0.09 -3.45 1.13
N LEU A 388 0.26 -4.40 0.28
CA LEU A 388 0.64 -4.15 -1.12
C LEU A 388 -0.53 -3.70 -2.00
N SER A 389 -1.77 -3.81 -1.52
CA SER A 389 -2.98 -3.44 -2.25
C SER A 389 -3.72 -2.28 -1.57
N ARG A 390 -3.66 -1.09 -2.17
CA ARG A 390 -4.43 0.09 -1.72
C ARG A 390 -5.91 -0.24 -1.51
N LYS A 391 -6.49 -1.01 -2.44
CA LYS A 391 -7.88 -1.44 -2.34
C LYS A 391 -8.14 -2.26 -1.07
N ARG A 392 -7.25 -3.22 -0.72
CA ARG A 392 -7.43 -4.05 0.46
C ARG A 392 -7.30 -3.27 1.77
N ILE A 393 -6.35 -2.33 1.84
CA ILE A 393 -6.20 -1.43 2.99
C ILE A 393 -7.50 -0.66 3.21
N ILE A 394 -7.98 0.02 2.17
CA ILE A 394 -9.21 0.82 2.23
C ILE A 394 -10.43 -0.04 2.53
N ASP A 395 -10.54 -1.20 1.91
CA ASP A 395 -11.63 -2.14 2.13
C ASP A 395 -11.69 -2.62 3.58
N THR A 396 -10.54 -2.91 4.18
CA THR A 396 -10.46 -3.32 5.58
C THR A 396 -10.87 -2.19 6.53
N HIS A 397 -10.40 -0.96 6.28
CA HIS A 397 -10.84 0.22 7.04
C HIS A 397 -12.36 0.43 6.93
N LEU A 398 -12.90 0.31 5.72
CA LEU A 398 -14.33 0.46 5.48
C LEU A 398 -15.14 -0.61 6.21
N LEU A 399 -14.73 -1.89 6.10
CA LEU A 399 -15.36 -3.01 6.80
C LEU A 399 -15.33 -2.85 8.33
N ARG A 400 -14.19 -2.42 8.88
CA ARG A 400 -14.06 -2.16 10.32
C ARG A 400 -14.99 -1.04 10.78
N HIS A 401 -15.01 0.06 10.04
CA HIS A 401 -15.86 1.20 10.40
C HIS A 401 -17.35 0.91 10.23
N ALA A 402 -17.71 0.09 9.23
CA ALA A 402 -19.08 -0.34 8.97
C ALA A 402 -19.58 -1.42 9.95
N HIS A 403 -18.67 -2.14 10.61
CA HIS A 403 -19.04 -3.27 11.47
C HIS A 403 -20.08 -2.87 12.52
N ASN A 404 -21.12 -3.68 12.68
CA ASN A 404 -22.29 -3.46 13.54
C ASN A 404 -23.11 -2.16 13.24
N LYS A 405 -22.80 -1.44 12.18
CA LYS A 405 -23.53 -0.22 11.77
C LYS A 405 -24.20 -0.41 10.41
N ILE A 406 -23.49 -0.93 9.45
CA ILE A 406 -23.92 -1.09 8.07
C ILE A 406 -23.36 -2.39 7.52
N ILE A 407 -24.19 -3.17 6.83
CA ILE A 407 -23.74 -4.36 6.11
C ILE A 407 -23.33 -3.94 4.70
N LEU A 408 -22.12 -4.26 4.31
CA LEU A 408 -21.57 -3.88 3.03
C LEU A 408 -21.78 -4.98 1.98
N ARG A 409 -22.01 -4.56 0.74
CA ARG A 409 -22.04 -5.49 -0.38
C ARG A 409 -20.70 -6.20 -0.55
N ARG A 410 -20.72 -7.30 -1.28
CA ARG A 410 -19.53 -8.03 -1.71
C ARG A 410 -18.71 -7.19 -2.72
N GLU A 411 -17.40 -7.45 -2.78
CA GLU A 411 -16.58 -7.03 -3.92
C GLU A 411 -17.15 -7.65 -5.21
N THR A 412 -17.46 -6.82 -6.20
CA THR A 412 -17.89 -7.31 -7.51
C THR A 412 -16.67 -7.83 -8.26
N ILE A 413 -16.57 -9.16 -8.40
CA ILE A 413 -15.60 -9.81 -9.31
C ILE A 413 -16.17 -9.86 -10.74
N ASP A 414 -17.40 -9.42 -10.93
CA ASP A 414 -18.09 -9.58 -12.20
C ASP A 414 -17.64 -8.55 -13.24
N ILE A 415 -16.65 -8.98 -14.03
CA ILE A 415 -16.20 -8.31 -15.27
C ILE A 415 -17.36 -8.24 -16.31
N ARG A 416 -18.49 -8.90 -16.04
CA ARG A 416 -19.65 -8.98 -16.93
C ARG A 416 -20.71 -7.91 -16.72
N ILE A 417 -20.63 -7.07 -15.69
CA ILE A 417 -21.40 -5.84 -15.68
C ILE A 417 -20.74 -4.95 -16.73
N LYS A 418 -21.10 -5.18 -18.00
CA LYS A 418 -21.04 -4.16 -19.04
C LYS A 418 -21.88 -3.00 -18.48
N TYR A 419 -21.23 -2.10 -17.78
CA TYR A 419 -21.79 -0.78 -17.61
C TYR A 419 -21.99 -0.29 -19.02
N GLN A 420 -23.23 -0.06 -19.41
CA GLN A 420 -23.54 0.84 -20.50
C GLN A 420 -22.61 2.02 -20.34
N ASP A 421 -21.93 2.41 -21.39
CA ASP A 421 -20.95 3.49 -21.47
C ASP A 421 -21.42 4.77 -20.74
N GLU A 422 -21.38 4.80 -19.43
CA GLU A 422 -21.28 6.03 -18.67
C GLU A 422 -19.83 6.50 -18.88
N GLY A 423 -19.66 7.39 -19.84
CA GLY A 423 -18.42 7.86 -20.44
C GLY A 423 -17.19 7.84 -19.54
N LYS A 424 -16.01 7.65 -20.11
CA LYS A 424 -14.73 7.63 -19.41
C LYS A 424 -14.70 8.78 -18.40
N LEU A 425 -14.27 8.46 -17.15
CA LEU A 425 -14.01 9.47 -16.12
C LEU A 425 -13.14 10.56 -16.75
N LYS A 426 -13.69 11.76 -16.91
CA LYS A 426 -12.88 12.91 -17.29
C LYS A 426 -12.02 13.23 -16.06
N GLY A 427 -10.75 12.88 -16.10
CA GLY A 427 -9.78 13.14 -15.03
C GLY A 427 -9.68 14.61 -14.63
N GLY A 428 -8.74 14.96 -13.77
CA GLY A 428 -8.47 16.34 -13.36
C GLY A 428 -8.26 17.25 -14.57
N THR A 429 -8.72 18.49 -14.48
CA THR A 429 -8.51 19.50 -15.51
C THR A 429 -7.05 19.94 -15.53
N VAL A 430 -6.55 20.16 -16.73
CA VAL A 430 -5.27 20.83 -16.95
C VAL A 430 -5.55 22.11 -17.73
N ILE A 431 -5.30 23.27 -17.12
CA ILE A 431 -5.32 24.56 -17.81
C ILE A 431 -4.20 24.54 -18.85
N ASN A 432 -4.50 25.00 -20.06
CA ASN A 432 -3.49 25.03 -21.12
C ASN A 432 -2.30 25.89 -20.68
N PRO A 433 -1.07 25.39 -20.85
CA PRO A 433 0.12 26.16 -20.49
C PRO A 433 0.28 27.39 -21.39
N ILE A 434 0.71 28.51 -20.82
CA ILE A 434 1.25 29.63 -21.58
C ILE A 434 2.74 29.29 -21.78
N GLU A 435 3.09 28.90 -23.00
CA GLU A 435 4.45 28.54 -23.33
C GLU A 435 5.41 29.69 -23.11
N GLY A 436 6.62 29.35 -22.65
CA GLY A 436 7.70 30.33 -22.49
C GLY A 436 8.48 30.16 -21.19
N LEU A 437 9.36 31.13 -21.00
CA LEU A 437 10.15 31.28 -19.79
C LEU A 437 9.48 32.33 -18.90
N HIS A 438 9.16 31.97 -17.68
CA HIS A 438 8.47 32.81 -16.71
C HIS A 438 9.33 32.99 -15.46
N THR A 439 9.28 34.15 -14.85
CA THR A 439 9.97 34.46 -13.59
C THR A 439 8.94 34.67 -12.47
N ASN A 440 9.39 34.50 -11.23
CA ASN A 440 8.55 34.70 -10.04
C ASN A 440 7.21 33.92 -10.12
N VAL A 441 7.31 32.62 -10.41
CA VAL A 441 6.14 31.76 -10.55
C VAL A 441 5.72 31.19 -9.20
N ILE A 442 4.45 31.39 -8.85
CA ILE A 442 3.84 30.92 -7.62
C ILE A 442 3.01 29.68 -7.93
N GLN A 443 3.26 28.59 -7.24
CA GLN A 443 2.40 27.41 -7.23
C GLN A 443 1.58 27.40 -5.96
N VAL A 444 0.26 27.35 -6.11
CA VAL A 444 -0.69 27.11 -5.01
C VAL A 444 -1.41 25.78 -5.22
N ASP A 445 -1.53 25.00 -4.15
CA ASP A 445 -2.16 23.70 -4.19
C ASP A 445 -3.39 23.67 -3.29
N LEU A 446 -4.42 22.91 -3.71
CA LEU A 446 -5.54 22.58 -2.85
C LEU A 446 -5.11 21.50 -1.85
N SER A 447 -4.98 21.87 -0.58
CA SER A 447 -4.54 20.94 0.47
C SER A 447 -5.48 19.76 0.62
N SER A 448 -4.97 18.55 0.32
CA SER A 448 -5.75 17.32 0.38
C SER A 448 -7.09 17.41 -0.38
N ALA A 449 -7.07 17.92 -1.62
CA ALA A 449 -8.24 18.26 -2.42
C ALA A 449 -9.35 17.19 -2.39
N TYR A 450 -9.09 15.99 -2.89
CA TYR A 450 -10.10 14.94 -2.98
C TYR A 450 -10.66 14.49 -1.61
N PRO A 451 -9.84 14.20 -0.59
CA PRO A 451 -10.34 13.94 0.76
C PRO A 451 -11.29 15.01 1.31
N ARG A 452 -10.93 16.28 1.12
CA ARG A 452 -11.74 17.40 1.62
C ARG A 452 -13.03 17.60 0.84
N ILE A 453 -13.01 17.40 -0.49
CA ILE A 453 -14.21 17.38 -1.32
C ILE A 453 -15.19 16.31 -0.81
N ILE A 454 -14.70 15.12 -0.57
CA ILE A 454 -15.52 14.00 -0.09
C ILE A 454 -16.19 14.35 1.24
N ILE A 455 -15.47 14.99 2.17
CA ILE A 455 -16.02 15.40 3.47
C ILE A 455 -17.06 16.52 3.31
N ALA A 456 -16.71 17.58 2.57
CA ALA A 456 -17.53 18.78 2.45
C ALA A 456 -18.86 18.50 1.76
N PHE A 457 -18.83 17.75 0.67
CA PHE A 457 -20.00 17.41 -0.13
C PHE A 457 -20.68 16.10 0.31
N ASN A 458 -20.25 15.53 1.42
CA ASN A 458 -20.80 14.30 1.97
C ASN A 458 -20.86 13.16 0.96
N ILE A 459 -19.80 13.01 0.13
CA ILE A 459 -19.78 12.08 -0.99
C ILE A 459 -19.51 10.66 -0.49
N SER A 460 -20.51 9.80 -0.62
CA SER A 460 -20.43 8.37 -0.31
C SER A 460 -21.44 7.61 -1.19
N PHE A 461 -21.24 6.30 -1.34
CA PHE A 461 -22.15 5.49 -2.16
C PHE A 461 -23.57 5.42 -1.59
N GLU A 462 -23.74 5.62 -0.28
CA GLU A 462 -25.03 5.58 0.41
C GLU A 462 -25.65 6.97 0.63
N THR A 463 -24.95 8.05 0.28
CA THR A 463 -25.47 9.42 0.40
C THR A 463 -25.91 10.00 -0.94
N LEU A 464 -25.56 9.34 -2.07
CA LEU A 464 -25.99 9.73 -3.40
C LEU A 464 -27.50 9.52 -3.56
N MET A 465 -28.22 10.54 -4.02
CA MET A 465 -29.66 10.53 -4.20
C MET A 465 -30.05 11.10 -5.57
N LYS A 466 -31.28 10.80 -6.06
CA LYS A 466 -31.82 11.45 -7.26
C LYS A 466 -32.06 12.95 -7.03
N THR A 467 -32.52 13.30 -5.82
CA THR A 467 -32.72 14.68 -5.39
C THR A 467 -32.22 14.81 -3.96
N GLY A 468 -31.18 15.60 -3.74
CA GLY A 468 -30.57 15.85 -2.43
C GLY A 468 -30.32 17.35 -2.25
N LYS A 469 -30.10 17.79 -0.99
CA LYS A 469 -29.84 19.21 -0.69
C LYS A 469 -28.46 19.65 -1.16
N ILE A 470 -27.47 18.77 -1.14
CA ILE A 470 -26.11 19.05 -1.62
C ILE A 470 -26.09 18.72 -3.12
N LYS A 471 -26.11 19.76 -3.96
CA LYS A 471 -26.11 19.64 -5.41
C LYS A 471 -24.69 19.90 -5.94
N VAL A 472 -24.23 19.04 -6.84
CA VAL A 472 -22.96 19.17 -7.56
C VAL A 472 -23.27 19.32 -9.04
N PHE A 473 -22.87 20.43 -9.62
CA PHE A 473 -23.07 20.75 -11.02
C PHE A 473 -21.82 21.42 -11.61
N ASP A 474 -21.71 21.43 -12.91
CA ASP A 474 -20.66 22.17 -13.61
C ASP A 474 -21.07 23.63 -13.79
N PRO A 475 -20.41 24.60 -13.13
CA PRO A 475 -20.72 26.03 -13.30
C PRO A 475 -20.49 26.56 -14.72
N SER A 476 -19.72 25.87 -15.55
CA SER A 476 -19.46 26.26 -16.94
C SER A 476 -20.60 25.89 -17.89
N GLY A 477 -21.64 25.20 -17.40
CA GLY A 477 -22.80 24.80 -18.18
C GLY A 477 -22.55 23.64 -19.14
N THR A 478 -21.37 23.01 -19.13
CA THR A 478 -21.14 21.77 -19.87
C THR A 478 -21.84 20.63 -19.13
N ASP A 479 -22.60 19.81 -19.83
CA ASP A 479 -23.34 18.69 -19.27
C ASP A 479 -22.33 17.58 -18.80
N LEU A 480 -21.82 17.74 -17.60
CA LEU A 480 -20.93 16.77 -16.94
C LEU A 480 -21.69 15.92 -15.91
N GLY A 481 -23.03 16.05 -15.88
CA GLY A 481 -23.92 15.40 -14.94
C GLY A 481 -24.21 16.24 -13.70
N ASN A 482 -25.43 16.09 -13.20
CA ASN A 482 -25.88 16.69 -11.94
C ASN A 482 -25.94 15.59 -10.88
N TYR A 483 -25.21 15.78 -9.79
CA TYR A 483 -25.19 14.83 -8.68
C TYR A 483 -25.81 15.47 -7.43
N SER A 484 -26.53 14.68 -6.65
CA SER A 484 -27.14 15.15 -5.41
C SER A 484 -26.81 14.22 -4.27
N PHE A 485 -26.46 14.79 -3.11
CA PHE A 485 -26.14 14.05 -1.90
C PHE A 485 -27.04 14.52 -0.76
N THR A 486 -27.36 13.61 0.18
CA THR A 486 -28.11 13.95 1.38
C THR A 486 -27.24 14.64 2.42
N ASP A 487 -27.82 15.55 3.20
CA ASP A 487 -27.24 16.16 4.41
C ASP A 487 -27.85 15.60 5.70
N GLU A 488 -28.90 14.78 5.60
CA GLU A 488 -29.61 14.22 6.77
C GLU A 488 -28.74 13.31 7.63
N LYS A 489 -27.77 12.63 7.00
CA LYS A 489 -26.81 11.77 7.66
C LYS A 489 -25.43 11.90 7.02
N LYS A 490 -24.40 11.83 7.83
CA LYS A 490 -23.02 11.76 7.31
C LYS A 490 -22.74 10.38 6.69
N GLY A 491 -22.11 10.40 5.51
CA GLY A 491 -21.70 9.19 4.81
C GLY A 491 -20.53 8.49 5.50
N ILE A 492 -20.44 7.19 5.32
CA ILE A 492 -19.39 6.38 5.94
C ILE A 492 -17.98 6.76 5.44
N ILE A 493 -17.84 7.06 4.14
CA ILE A 493 -16.56 7.47 3.56
C ILE A 493 -16.10 8.84 4.08
N PRO A 494 -16.94 9.90 4.09
CA PRO A 494 -16.64 11.18 4.74
C PRO A 494 -16.18 11.05 6.19
N ILE A 495 -16.89 10.27 7.00
CA ILE A 495 -16.54 10.05 8.41
C ILE A 495 -15.17 9.40 8.53
N LEU A 496 -14.89 8.37 7.73
CA LEU A 496 -13.63 7.66 7.76
C LEU A 496 -12.45 8.56 7.34
N ILE A 497 -12.62 9.31 6.25
CA ILE A 497 -11.57 10.24 5.77
C ILE A 497 -11.33 11.37 6.77
N LYS A 498 -12.40 11.94 7.37
CA LYS A 498 -12.28 12.97 8.41
C LYS A 498 -11.43 12.47 9.58
N SER A 499 -11.69 11.25 10.05
CA SER A 499 -10.88 10.61 11.10
C SER A 499 -9.41 10.46 10.71
N PHE A 500 -9.10 10.13 9.44
CA PHE A 500 -7.71 10.03 8.98
C PHE A 500 -7.01 11.40 8.96
N LEU A 501 -7.69 12.44 8.51
CA LEU A 501 -7.11 13.79 8.46
C LEU A 501 -6.88 14.37 9.86
N GLU A 502 -7.81 14.16 10.80
CA GLU A 502 -7.70 14.59 12.20
C GLU A 502 -6.51 13.90 12.87
N LYS A 503 -6.45 12.56 12.81
CA LYS A 503 -5.32 11.77 13.34
C LYS A 503 -3.99 12.17 12.72
N ARG A 504 -3.98 12.48 11.42
CA ARG A 504 -2.76 12.97 10.75
C ARG A 504 -2.31 14.32 11.33
N GLY A 505 -3.26 15.23 11.59
CA GLY A 505 -2.98 16.51 12.25
C GLY A 505 -2.34 16.31 13.62
N GLU A 506 -2.95 15.45 14.45
CA GLU A 506 -2.43 15.09 15.78
C GLU A 506 -1.00 14.51 15.70
N LYS A 507 -0.74 13.58 14.75
CA LYS A 507 0.59 12.98 14.60
C LYS A 507 1.64 13.98 14.13
N LYS A 508 1.28 14.93 13.26
CA LYS A 508 2.17 16.02 12.86
C LYS A 508 2.50 16.94 14.03
N GLU A 509 1.52 17.27 14.86
CA GLU A 509 1.72 18.10 16.04
C GLU A 509 2.62 17.40 17.07
N LEU A 510 2.37 16.12 17.36
CA LEU A 510 3.23 15.31 18.22
C LEU A 510 4.66 15.25 17.68
N MET A 511 4.82 15.00 16.36
CA MET A 511 6.13 14.96 15.71
C MET A 511 6.91 16.28 15.85
N SER A 512 6.21 17.44 15.76
CA SER A 512 6.86 18.74 15.86
C SER A 512 7.37 19.07 17.27
N LYS A 513 6.69 18.55 18.29
CA LYS A 513 7.01 18.76 19.71
C LYS A 513 7.98 17.71 20.28
N GLU A 514 8.16 16.59 19.58
CA GLU A 514 8.93 15.45 20.07
C GLU A 514 10.44 15.69 19.91
N LYS A 515 11.19 15.39 20.98
CA LYS A 515 12.66 15.47 21.02
C LYS A 515 13.31 14.10 20.82
N ASP A 516 12.63 13.02 21.22
CA ASP A 516 13.14 11.67 21.02
C ASP A 516 13.12 11.32 19.53
N ILE A 517 14.29 10.95 18.99
CA ILE A 517 14.46 10.65 17.56
C ILE A 517 13.63 9.47 17.11
N MET A 518 13.49 8.43 17.96
CA MET A 518 12.74 7.21 17.63
C MET A 518 11.23 7.49 17.62
N LEU A 519 10.72 8.19 18.62
CA LEU A 519 9.31 8.60 18.66
C LEU A 519 8.97 9.56 17.52
N LYS A 520 9.86 10.50 17.20
CA LYS A 520 9.70 11.41 16.07
C LYS A 520 9.60 10.66 14.73
N LYS A 521 10.46 9.65 14.53
CA LYS A 521 10.40 8.75 13.36
C LYS A 521 9.07 8.00 13.32
N MET A 522 8.63 7.44 14.43
CA MET A 522 7.35 6.73 14.53
C MET A 522 6.17 7.64 14.14
N TYR A 523 6.09 8.86 14.70
CA TYR A 523 5.03 9.82 14.32
C TYR A 523 5.10 10.19 12.84
N ASN A 524 6.31 10.29 12.27
CA ASN A 524 6.48 10.54 10.84
C ASN A 524 5.93 9.40 9.98
N LEU A 525 6.19 8.15 10.36
CA LEU A 525 5.62 6.98 9.66
C LEU A 525 4.09 6.98 9.74
N GLN A 526 3.53 7.23 10.92
CA GLN A 526 2.09 7.29 11.14
C GLN A 526 1.40 8.40 10.32
N GLN A 527 1.98 9.61 10.26
CA GLN A 527 1.40 10.67 9.45
C GLN A 527 1.52 10.40 7.94
N LYS A 528 2.59 9.73 7.49
CA LYS A 528 2.77 9.30 6.08
C LYS A 528 1.72 8.24 5.71
N GLU A 529 1.49 7.26 6.56
CA GLU A 529 0.45 6.24 6.38
C GLU A 529 -0.94 6.87 6.25
N LEU A 530 -1.32 7.75 7.16
CA LEU A 530 -2.61 8.43 7.14
C LEU A 530 -2.79 9.32 5.90
N LYS A 531 -1.71 9.97 5.42
CA LYS A 531 -1.70 10.69 4.15
C LYS A 531 -1.95 9.75 2.96
N PHE A 532 -1.25 8.61 2.95
CA PHE A 532 -1.42 7.61 1.90
C PHE A 532 -2.85 7.06 1.87
N THR A 533 -3.37 6.64 3.02
CA THR A 533 -4.70 6.03 3.15
C THR A 533 -5.81 7.00 2.77
N SER A 534 -5.76 8.25 3.23
CA SER A 534 -6.76 9.27 2.88
C SER A 534 -6.76 9.60 1.38
N ASN A 535 -5.59 9.71 0.76
CA ASN A 535 -5.48 10.01 -0.68
C ASN A 535 -5.84 8.80 -1.56
N ALA A 536 -5.56 7.57 -1.10
CA ALA A 536 -5.89 6.35 -1.83
C ALA A 536 -7.41 6.12 -1.96
N MET A 537 -8.21 6.69 -1.05
CA MET A 537 -9.67 6.50 -1.02
C MET A 537 -10.32 6.85 -2.36
N PHE A 538 -10.01 8.02 -2.93
CA PHE A 538 -10.57 8.44 -4.22
C PHE A 538 -10.28 7.42 -5.33
N GLY A 539 -9.01 7.03 -5.49
CA GLY A 539 -8.61 6.07 -6.53
C GLY A 539 -9.25 4.69 -6.36
N VAL A 540 -9.54 4.29 -5.13
CA VAL A 540 -10.21 3.02 -4.83
C VAL A 540 -11.72 3.12 -5.08
N MET A 541 -12.35 4.26 -4.82
CA MET A 541 -13.78 4.49 -5.11
C MET A 541 -14.13 4.32 -6.60
N ASP A 542 -13.20 4.57 -7.50
CA ASP A 542 -13.38 4.40 -8.95
C ASP A 542 -13.12 2.97 -9.45
N LEU A 543 -12.67 2.06 -8.60
CA LEU A 543 -12.46 0.66 -8.97
C LEU A 543 -13.77 -0.13 -8.90
N SER A 544 -14.25 -0.66 -10.04
CA SER A 544 -15.49 -1.46 -10.12
C SER A 544 -15.48 -2.68 -9.20
N SER A 545 -14.31 -3.19 -8.85
CA SER A 545 -14.13 -4.30 -7.91
C SER A 545 -14.17 -3.90 -6.43
N PHE A 546 -14.25 -2.61 -6.10
CA PHE A 546 -14.35 -2.13 -4.73
C PHE A 546 -15.79 -2.22 -4.22
N ARG A 547 -16.00 -2.65 -2.97
CA ARG A 547 -17.37 -2.77 -2.40
C ARG A 547 -18.09 -1.42 -2.22
N GLY A 548 -17.36 -0.34 -2.09
CA GLY A 548 -17.86 1.04 -2.06
C GLY A 548 -17.88 1.74 -3.42
N TYR A 549 -17.68 1.01 -4.53
CA TYR A 549 -17.67 1.59 -5.87
C TYR A 549 -18.98 2.31 -6.21
N ASN A 550 -18.85 3.53 -6.67
CA ASN A 550 -19.93 4.31 -7.24
C ASN A 550 -19.39 5.33 -8.23
N LYS A 551 -19.64 5.10 -9.52
CA LYS A 551 -19.11 5.94 -10.61
C LYS A 551 -19.58 7.39 -10.51
N ALA A 552 -20.84 7.61 -10.15
CA ALA A 552 -21.40 8.96 -10.00
C ALA A 552 -20.71 9.73 -8.87
N ALA A 553 -20.44 9.07 -7.73
CA ALA A 553 -19.69 9.67 -6.62
C ALA A 553 -18.25 10.05 -7.04
N SER A 554 -17.56 9.17 -7.79
CA SER A 554 -16.21 9.45 -8.30
C SER A 554 -16.20 10.61 -9.30
N ASN A 555 -17.19 10.65 -10.20
CA ASN A 555 -17.35 11.75 -11.17
C ASN A 555 -17.63 13.09 -10.46
N ALA A 556 -18.47 13.11 -9.42
CA ALA A 556 -18.78 14.31 -8.64
C ALA A 556 -17.51 14.93 -8.02
N ILE A 557 -16.60 14.10 -7.50
CA ILE A 557 -15.33 14.56 -6.89
C ILE A 557 -14.47 15.30 -7.92
N THR A 558 -14.29 14.71 -9.10
CA THR A 558 -13.48 15.33 -10.17
C THR A 558 -14.13 16.57 -10.74
N LEU A 559 -15.46 16.60 -10.82
CA LEU A 559 -16.23 17.76 -11.27
C LEU A 559 -16.02 18.97 -10.34
N ILE A 560 -16.18 18.77 -9.03
CA ILE A 560 -15.97 19.82 -8.02
C ILE A 560 -14.53 20.35 -8.08
N CYS A 561 -13.54 19.45 -8.14
CA CYS A 561 -12.14 19.84 -8.22
C CYS A 561 -11.89 20.72 -9.46
N ARG A 562 -12.42 20.33 -10.60
CA ARG A 562 -12.32 21.09 -11.86
C ARG A 562 -12.97 22.46 -11.76
N ALA A 563 -14.20 22.51 -11.26
CA ALA A 563 -14.93 23.77 -11.04
C ALA A 563 -14.13 24.72 -10.13
N THR A 564 -13.53 24.18 -9.08
CA THR A 564 -12.67 24.95 -8.15
C THR A 564 -11.45 25.54 -8.86
N ILE A 565 -10.74 24.77 -9.66
CA ILE A 565 -9.55 25.25 -10.40
C ILE A 565 -9.92 26.35 -11.39
N TYR A 566 -11.02 26.22 -12.11
CA TYR A 566 -11.50 27.29 -13.00
C TYR A 566 -11.95 28.54 -12.24
N TYR A 567 -12.63 28.37 -11.11
CA TYR A 567 -13.00 29.49 -10.26
C TYR A 567 -11.74 30.27 -9.79
N LEU A 568 -10.73 29.58 -9.32
CA LEU A 568 -9.47 30.21 -8.89
C LEU A 568 -8.77 30.95 -10.02
N ARG A 569 -8.69 30.36 -11.22
CA ARG A 569 -8.18 31.02 -12.42
C ARG A 569 -8.91 32.33 -12.69
N ASP A 570 -10.23 32.30 -12.63
CA ASP A 570 -11.06 33.47 -12.96
C ASP A 570 -10.95 34.56 -11.88
N GLN A 571 -10.79 34.19 -10.59
CA GLN A 571 -10.53 35.16 -9.52
C GLN A 571 -9.14 35.82 -9.66
N LEU A 572 -8.11 35.07 -9.98
CA LEU A 572 -6.77 35.60 -10.26
C LEU A 572 -6.80 36.58 -11.44
N LYS A 573 -7.50 36.20 -12.52
CA LYS A 573 -7.67 37.08 -13.67
C LYS A 573 -8.39 38.39 -13.33
N LYS A 574 -9.42 38.35 -12.46
CA LYS A 574 -10.09 39.55 -11.95
C LYS A 574 -9.20 40.43 -11.10
N MET A 575 -8.16 39.88 -10.50
CA MET A 575 -7.13 40.63 -9.75
C MET A 575 -5.99 41.16 -10.65
N GLY A 576 -6.08 40.98 -11.98
CA GLY A 576 -5.01 41.35 -12.91
C GLY A 576 -3.82 40.41 -12.92
N ILE A 577 -3.93 39.23 -12.28
CA ILE A 577 -2.83 38.26 -12.14
C ILE A 577 -2.91 37.24 -13.28
N THR A 578 -1.79 37.05 -13.96
CA THR A 578 -1.70 36.09 -15.08
C THR A 578 -1.50 34.68 -14.57
N VAL A 579 -2.45 33.79 -14.88
CA VAL A 579 -2.34 32.35 -14.64
C VAL A 579 -1.70 31.72 -15.86
N ILE A 580 -0.55 31.07 -15.66
CA ILE A 580 0.23 30.46 -16.75
C ILE A 580 -0.03 28.98 -16.92
N TYR A 581 -0.50 28.27 -15.87
CA TYR A 581 -0.72 26.82 -15.90
C TYR A 581 -1.63 26.38 -14.74
N GLY A 582 -2.24 25.20 -14.87
CA GLY A 582 -2.92 24.53 -13.76
C GLY A 582 -3.02 23.03 -14.03
N ASP A 583 -2.82 22.22 -13.00
CA ASP A 583 -2.87 20.74 -13.11
C ASP A 583 -3.61 20.14 -11.92
N THR A 584 -4.75 19.54 -12.18
CA THR A 584 -5.58 18.75 -11.27
C THR A 584 -6.03 19.50 -10.02
N ASP A 585 -5.12 19.84 -9.11
CA ASP A 585 -5.34 20.50 -7.81
C ASP A 585 -4.42 21.70 -7.57
N SER A 586 -3.64 22.09 -8.58
CA SER A 586 -2.70 23.21 -8.50
C SER A 586 -2.97 24.29 -9.56
N VAL A 587 -2.66 25.54 -9.20
CA VAL A 587 -2.69 26.69 -10.09
C VAL A 587 -1.33 27.41 -10.02
N PHE A 588 -0.81 27.78 -11.19
CA PHE A 588 0.45 28.50 -11.35
C PHE A 588 0.21 29.89 -11.92
N PHE A 589 0.70 30.91 -11.25
CA PHE A 589 0.57 32.31 -11.67
C PHE A 589 1.87 33.08 -11.45
N ILE A 590 2.01 34.23 -12.08
CA ILE A 590 3.23 35.04 -12.01
C ILE A 590 3.00 36.33 -11.22
N LEU A 591 4.07 36.78 -10.50
CA LEU A 591 4.14 38.07 -9.81
C LEU A 591 5.44 38.77 -10.21
N PRO A 592 5.55 39.29 -11.45
CA PRO A 592 6.82 39.80 -11.96
C PRO A 592 7.35 41.04 -11.20
N ASP A 593 6.44 41.89 -10.70
CA ASP A 593 6.78 43.17 -10.05
C ASP A 593 6.83 43.07 -8.51
N SER A 594 6.79 41.86 -7.93
CA SER A 594 6.81 41.68 -6.49
C SER A 594 8.20 41.94 -5.91
N THR A 595 8.25 42.82 -4.90
CA THR A 595 9.46 43.10 -4.13
C THR A 595 9.65 42.17 -2.93
N ASP A 596 8.55 41.63 -2.40
CA ASP A 596 8.52 40.59 -1.36
C ASP A 596 7.55 39.46 -1.77
N ILE A 597 8.07 38.54 -2.58
CA ILE A 597 7.29 37.53 -3.25
C ILE A 597 6.54 36.59 -2.28
N ILE A 598 7.09 36.31 -1.10
CA ILE A 598 6.46 35.43 -0.09
C ILE A 598 5.28 36.17 0.53
N LYS A 599 5.46 37.42 0.92
CA LYS A 599 4.39 38.22 1.52
C LYS A 599 3.25 38.44 0.55
N ASP A 600 3.54 38.80 -0.70
CA ASP A 600 2.55 39.04 -1.74
C ASP A 600 1.80 37.74 -2.12
N ALA A 601 2.51 36.64 -2.33
CA ALA A 601 1.92 35.34 -2.60
C ALA A 601 1.03 34.88 -1.43
N THR A 602 1.47 35.07 -0.19
CA THR A 602 0.69 34.71 1.00
C THR A 602 -0.59 35.56 1.11
N ALA A 603 -0.51 36.86 0.81
CA ALA A 603 -1.67 37.74 0.82
C ALA A 603 -2.70 37.34 -0.24
N ILE A 604 -2.25 36.97 -1.45
CA ILE A 604 -3.11 36.45 -2.52
C ILE A 604 -3.75 35.14 -2.12
N VAL A 605 -3.00 34.19 -1.59
CA VAL A 605 -3.53 32.88 -1.12
C VAL A 605 -4.60 33.09 -0.05
N ASN A 606 -4.37 33.98 0.91
CA ASN A 606 -5.35 34.30 1.95
C ASN A 606 -6.63 34.94 1.36
N LYS A 607 -6.50 35.82 0.35
CA LYS A 607 -7.62 36.42 -0.34
C LYS A 607 -8.42 35.36 -1.13
N LEU A 608 -7.73 34.50 -1.87
CA LEU A 608 -8.35 33.40 -2.60
C LEU A 608 -9.09 32.43 -1.67
N ASN A 609 -8.53 32.11 -0.50
CA ASN A 609 -9.17 31.28 0.50
C ASN A 609 -10.48 31.88 1.02
N LYS A 610 -10.54 33.21 1.24
CA LYS A 610 -11.78 33.89 1.63
C LYS A 610 -12.82 33.85 0.53
N LEU A 611 -12.43 34.14 -0.71
CA LEU A 611 -13.32 34.10 -1.87
C LEU A 611 -13.87 32.69 -2.15
N LEU A 612 -13.02 31.68 -2.02
CA LEU A 612 -13.40 30.28 -2.20
C LEU A 612 -14.43 29.85 -1.13
N ALA A 613 -14.23 30.21 0.14
CA ALA A 613 -15.18 29.92 1.19
C ALA A 613 -16.54 30.57 0.96
N ALA A 614 -16.57 31.83 0.53
CA ALA A 614 -17.81 32.54 0.18
C ALA A 614 -18.54 31.92 -1.03
N ASP A 615 -17.77 31.50 -2.04
CA ASP A 615 -18.34 30.81 -3.22
C ASP A 615 -19.00 29.49 -2.85
N PHE A 616 -18.33 28.68 -2.01
CA PHE A 616 -18.86 27.39 -1.57
C PHE A 616 -20.11 27.53 -0.71
N GLU A 617 -20.15 28.53 0.17
CA GLU A 617 -21.36 28.82 0.96
C GLU A 617 -22.51 29.25 0.06
N LYS A 618 -22.27 30.17 -0.88
CA LYS A 618 -23.27 30.71 -1.81
C LYS A 618 -23.82 29.66 -2.79
N ASN A 619 -22.93 28.93 -3.45
CA ASN A 619 -23.31 28.07 -4.57
C ASN A 619 -23.65 26.65 -4.15
N PHE A 620 -23.06 26.15 -3.08
CA PHE A 620 -23.21 24.75 -2.63
C PHE A 620 -23.80 24.61 -1.23
N ASN A 621 -24.09 25.72 -0.53
CA ASN A 621 -24.57 25.73 0.86
C ASN A 621 -23.63 25.00 1.84
N ILE A 622 -22.33 25.10 1.60
CA ILE A 622 -21.30 24.47 2.45
C ILE A 622 -20.70 25.54 3.35
N LYS A 623 -21.09 25.50 4.63
CA LYS A 623 -20.66 26.46 5.66
C LYS A 623 -19.32 26.13 6.28
N GLU A 624 -18.93 24.85 6.33
CA GLU A 624 -17.62 24.45 6.82
C GLU A 624 -16.55 24.86 5.81
N ARG A 625 -15.40 25.33 6.30
CA ARG A 625 -14.22 25.65 5.47
C ARG A 625 -13.70 24.36 4.82
N ALA A 626 -14.35 23.98 3.72
CA ALA A 626 -14.14 22.72 3.03
C ALA A 626 -12.72 22.60 2.48
N PHE A 627 -12.19 23.72 1.97
CA PHE A 627 -10.89 23.76 1.31
C PHE A 627 -10.05 24.89 1.86
N PHE A 628 -8.73 24.72 1.71
CA PHE A 628 -7.83 25.85 1.72
C PHE A 628 -6.68 25.61 0.74
N LEU A 629 -6.27 26.70 0.15
CA LEU A 629 -5.08 26.77 -0.68
C LEU A 629 -3.87 26.92 0.22
N GLU A 630 -2.83 26.21 -0.13
CA GLU A 630 -1.51 26.34 0.48
C GLU A 630 -0.54 26.93 -0.55
N LEU A 631 0.33 27.83 -0.13
CA LEU A 631 1.48 28.23 -0.92
C LEU A 631 2.45 27.04 -0.95
N ALA A 632 2.49 26.35 -2.07
CA ALA A 632 3.23 25.09 -2.19
C ALA A 632 4.71 25.37 -2.55
N LYS A 633 4.93 26.15 -3.62
CA LYS A 633 6.27 26.47 -4.12
C LYS A 633 6.33 27.87 -4.74
N ILE A 634 7.54 28.43 -4.74
CA ILE A 634 7.87 29.59 -5.55
C ILE A 634 9.07 29.21 -6.41
N TYR A 635 8.99 29.54 -7.68
CA TYR A 635 10.09 29.35 -8.63
C TYR A 635 10.66 30.71 -9.02
N SER A 636 11.98 30.83 -8.98
CA SER A 636 12.68 32.02 -9.51
C SER A 636 12.54 32.10 -11.02
N ILE A 637 12.69 30.95 -11.68
CA ILE A 637 12.57 30.79 -13.13
C ILE A 637 11.85 29.50 -13.43
N TYR A 638 10.95 29.51 -14.44
CA TYR A 638 10.09 28.39 -14.78
C TYR A 638 9.81 28.37 -16.28
N ARG A 639 10.08 27.24 -16.91
CA ARG A 639 9.82 27.02 -18.33
C ARG A 639 8.65 26.09 -18.54
N LEU A 640 7.66 26.55 -19.26
CA LEU A 640 6.54 25.76 -19.77
C LEU A 640 6.71 25.47 -21.27
N THR A 641 6.33 24.29 -21.68
CA THR A 641 6.19 23.91 -23.09
C THR A 641 4.71 23.88 -23.48
N GLU A 642 4.40 23.83 -24.76
CA GLU A 642 3.02 23.62 -25.25
C GLU A 642 2.38 22.33 -24.70
N ARG A 643 3.21 21.32 -24.36
CA ARG A 643 2.73 20.03 -23.87
C ARG A 643 2.38 20.12 -22.40
N LYS A 644 1.15 19.71 -22.09
CA LYS A 644 0.68 19.56 -20.69
C LYS A 644 1.60 18.63 -19.92
N LYS A 645 1.86 18.97 -18.66
CA LYS A 645 2.70 18.20 -17.74
C LYS A 645 4.18 18.08 -18.13
N LYS A 646 4.66 18.97 -19.02
CA LYS A 646 6.07 19.05 -19.44
C LYS A 646 6.64 20.42 -19.10
N TYR A 647 7.41 20.48 -18.01
CA TYR A 647 7.98 21.72 -17.51
C TYR A 647 9.27 21.52 -16.70
N SER A 648 10.00 22.62 -16.51
CA SER A 648 11.17 22.69 -15.63
C SER A 648 11.24 24.04 -14.93
N GLY A 649 11.82 24.09 -13.73
CA GLY A 649 12.00 25.35 -13.00
C GLY A 649 12.88 25.19 -11.78
N GLU A 650 13.40 26.31 -11.28
CA GLU A 650 14.21 26.40 -10.07
C GLU A 650 13.36 26.87 -8.88
N ILE A 651 13.17 25.97 -7.94
CA ILE A 651 12.40 26.21 -6.71
C ILE A 651 13.29 26.97 -5.73
N ILE A 652 12.81 28.10 -5.23
CA ILE A 652 13.45 28.91 -4.19
C ILE A 652 12.71 28.83 -2.84
N TYR A 653 11.42 28.47 -2.86
CA TYR A 653 10.61 28.30 -1.65
C TYR A 653 9.80 27.00 -1.74
N LYS A 654 9.79 26.22 -0.65
CA LYS A 654 9.09 24.94 -0.57
C LYS A 654 8.79 24.58 0.88
N ASP A 655 7.66 23.94 1.14
CA ASP A 655 7.28 23.43 2.47
C ASP A 655 7.35 24.48 3.60
N GLY A 656 7.01 25.74 3.28
CA GLY A 656 6.99 26.85 4.26
C GLY A 656 8.35 27.52 4.48
N GLN A 657 9.39 27.16 3.72
CA GLN A 657 10.76 27.68 3.95
C GLN A 657 11.45 28.10 2.64
N MET A 658 12.28 29.15 2.75
CA MET A 658 13.22 29.48 1.69
C MET A 658 14.32 28.43 1.63
N LEU A 659 14.68 28.01 0.43
CA LEU A 659 15.79 27.10 0.19
C LEU A 659 17.11 27.84 0.18
N SER A 660 18.13 27.29 0.83
CA SER A 660 19.49 27.85 0.83
C SER A 660 20.15 27.81 -0.56
N LYS A 661 19.75 26.89 -1.40
CA LYS A 661 20.11 26.75 -2.83
C LYS A 661 18.89 26.37 -3.64
N PRO A 662 18.70 26.97 -4.86
CA PRO A 662 17.61 26.61 -5.73
C PRO A 662 17.63 25.13 -6.09
N GLU A 663 16.46 24.46 -5.98
CA GLU A 663 16.26 23.05 -6.36
C GLU A 663 15.68 22.97 -7.77
N LEU A 664 16.34 22.27 -8.68
CA LEU A 664 15.84 22.08 -10.04
C LEU A 664 14.73 21.01 -10.04
N GLU A 665 13.53 21.40 -10.44
CA GLU A 665 12.42 20.49 -10.71
C GLU A 665 12.24 20.30 -12.22
N ILE A 666 12.14 19.05 -12.65
CA ILE A 666 11.88 18.66 -14.04
C ILE A 666 10.72 17.68 -14.07
N LYS A 667 9.71 17.93 -14.91
CA LYS A 667 8.58 17.01 -15.11
C LYS A 667 8.26 16.82 -16.58
N GLY A 668 7.92 15.59 -16.95
CA GLY A 668 7.45 15.23 -18.29
C GLY A 668 8.52 15.25 -19.38
N TRP A 669 9.79 15.48 -19.03
CA TRP A 669 10.91 15.39 -19.94
C TRP A 669 11.51 13.98 -19.96
N GLU A 670 12.19 13.66 -21.04
CA GLU A 670 12.82 12.34 -21.24
C GLU A 670 13.88 12.03 -20.16
N ILE A 671 14.54 13.03 -19.64
CA ILE A 671 15.56 12.96 -18.57
C ILE A 671 15.07 12.21 -17.31
N ILE A 672 13.77 12.24 -17.01
CA ILE A 672 13.21 11.56 -15.83
C ILE A 672 12.71 10.14 -16.13
N ARG A 673 12.91 9.64 -17.36
CA ARG A 673 12.52 8.28 -17.72
C ARG A 673 13.40 7.24 -17.04
N SER A 674 12.87 6.06 -16.85
CA SER A 674 13.57 4.92 -16.26
C SER A 674 14.69 4.37 -17.14
N ASP A 675 14.58 4.56 -18.45
CA ASP A 675 15.53 4.10 -19.47
C ASP A 675 16.67 5.12 -19.76
N THR A 676 16.67 6.27 -19.10
CA THR A 676 17.73 7.29 -19.18
C THR A 676 18.87 6.93 -18.25
N SER A 677 20.10 6.84 -18.76
CA SER A 677 21.30 6.56 -17.95
C SER A 677 21.60 7.69 -16.97
N ASP A 678 22.36 7.41 -15.90
CA ASP A 678 22.74 8.44 -14.91
C ASP A 678 23.61 9.54 -15.52
N PHE A 679 24.49 9.16 -16.47
CA PHE A 679 25.27 10.12 -17.24
C PHE A 679 24.39 11.07 -18.06
N GLU A 680 23.43 10.52 -18.81
CA GLU A 680 22.47 11.33 -19.57
C GLU A 680 21.64 12.22 -18.65
N ARG A 681 21.19 11.68 -17.51
CA ARG A 681 20.38 12.43 -16.52
C ARG A 681 21.14 13.60 -15.94
N ASP A 682 22.39 13.41 -15.56
CA ASP A 682 23.26 14.45 -15.01
C ASP A 682 23.60 15.52 -16.09
N THR A 683 23.90 15.06 -17.29
CA THR A 683 24.19 15.91 -18.43
C THR A 683 23.01 16.77 -18.85
N LEU A 684 21.86 16.14 -19.08
CA LEU A 684 20.62 16.84 -19.44
C LEU A 684 20.14 17.76 -18.29
N GLY A 685 20.37 17.40 -17.03
CA GLY A 685 20.10 18.24 -15.88
C GLY A 685 20.95 19.53 -15.88
N LYS A 686 22.24 19.43 -16.21
CA LYS A 686 23.13 20.59 -16.39
C LYS A 686 22.69 21.46 -17.57
N MET A 687 22.41 20.82 -18.72
CA MET A 687 21.91 21.53 -19.90
C MET A 687 20.59 22.25 -19.62
N MET A 688 19.67 21.64 -18.87
CA MET A 688 18.39 22.25 -18.48
C MET A 688 18.62 23.50 -17.62
N ARG A 689 19.56 23.47 -16.66
CA ARG A 689 19.92 24.65 -15.87
C ARG A 689 20.49 25.77 -16.74
N TYR A 690 21.42 25.46 -17.62
CA TYR A 690 21.98 26.45 -18.57
C TYR A 690 20.89 27.07 -19.43
N HIS A 691 19.99 26.24 -19.96
CA HIS A 691 18.88 26.69 -20.79
C HIS A 691 17.91 27.61 -20.03
N LEU A 692 17.59 27.28 -18.76
CA LEU A 692 16.74 28.15 -17.92
C LEU A 692 17.34 29.55 -17.74
N HIS A 693 18.67 29.66 -17.70
CA HIS A 693 19.40 30.93 -17.52
C HIS A 693 19.86 31.58 -18.83
N GLY A 694 19.43 31.07 -19.99
CA GLY A 694 19.82 31.60 -21.28
C GLY A 694 21.29 31.42 -21.63
N LYS A 695 21.95 30.43 -21.03
CA LYS A 695 23.37 30.11 -21.23
C LYS A 695 23.53 29.07 -22.32
N ASP A 696 23.13 29.40 -23.54
CA ASP A 696 23.14 28.43 -24.65
C ASP A 696 24.55 28.09 -25.13
N THR A 697 25.49 29.01 -24.98
CA THR A 697 26.93 28.80 -25.24
C THR A 697 27.51 27.68 -24.36
N GLU A 698 27.19 27.69 -23.08
CA GLU A 698 27.65 26.69 -22.11
C GLU A 698 27.04 25.29 -22.41
N ILE A 699 25.85 25.24 -22.99
CA ILE A 699 25.25 23.99 -23.48
C ILE A 699 26.10 23.42 -24.63
N VAL A 700 26.47 24.26 -25.58
CA VAL A 700 27.30 23.85 -26.74
C VAL A 700 28.69 23.39 -26.29
N GLU A 701 29.30 24.10 -25.34
CA GLU A 701 30.58 23.72 -24.77
C GLU A 701 30.53 22.39 -24.01
N LEU A 702 29.49 22.19 -23.18
CA LEU A 702 29.25 20.95 -22.46
C LEU A 702 29.10 19.80 -23.45
N TRP A 703 28.33 19.99 -24.54
CA TRP A 703 28.12 18.99 -25.57
C TRP A 703 29.42 18.63 -26.31
N ARG A 704 30.24 19.66 -26.67
CA ARG A 704 31.54 19.45 -27.29
C ARG A 704 32.52 18.67 -26.40
N ARG A 705 32.45 18.88 -25.09
CA ARG A 705 33.27 18.15 -24.11
C ARG A 705 32.88 16.68 -24.06
N ILE A 706 31.59 16.40 -24.00
CA ILE A 706 31.04 15.03 -23.97
C ILE A 706 31.41 14.26 -25.25
N LEU A 707 31.41 14.92 -26.41
CA LEU A 707 31.77 14.27 -27.67
C LEU A 707 33.29 14.00 -27.79
N LYS A 708 34.11 14.58 -26.93
CA LYS A 708 35.57 14.35 -26.89
C LYS A 708 35.96 13.27 -25.87
N GLU A 709 35.16 13.03 -24.86
CA GLU A 709 35.28 11.93 -23.91
C GLU A 709 34.62 10.66 -24.45
#